data_57ff94a6730352534bb2d2885b682163
#
_entry.id   57ff94a6730352534bb2d2885b682163
#
_cell.length_a   1.000
_cell.length_b   1.000
_cell.length_c   1.000
_cell.angle_alpha   90.00
_cell.angle_beta   90.00
_cell.angle_gamma   90.00
#
_symmetry.space_group_name_H-M   'P 1'
#
loop_
_entity.id
_entity.type
_entity.pdbx_description
1 polymer ?
#
loop_
_entity_poly.entity_id
_entity_poly.type
_entity_poly.pdbx_seq_one_letter_code
_entity_poly.pdbx_strand_id
1 'polypeptide(L)'
;MMKTKQHGWKRWTAALTSCMMLAVSCPTSMLTQTASAADSDANFAKALQYSVYFYDANMCGTDVSENTRFSWRGDCHTYDAKVPLQPMGNDSVGTNLSQSFIDQYRDVLDPDGDGYVDLSGGFHDAGDHVKFGMPEDYAASTLGWGYYEFRDSYEKTGQADHIETVLRYFNDYLMKCTFLDSNDTVIAHCYQVGDGDIDHPYWNAPEVDEMARPAFFLTADKPQTDYVAAAAASLAVNYLNFKDTDPDYAKQSLDYAKALFAFAQKNEKQLSDNADGPKQYYVSSKWEDDYCWAAAWLYKITGDHQYLEEIYPYYDYYAAPSYVYCWNDMWGGVQCILGEISEEKPLKAGEYTYPNFITEYKESANKSPYEEMNCWASVKEAIDKYRTGGLGTITPAGYFWLNTWGSARYNTAAQLVALVYDKYNNNGKPSESSEWAKGQMEYLLGNNPLKRSYVVGYNENSVKFPHHRASSGLTKCEDTREQRHVLYGALVGGPDATDNHIDLTKDYIYNEVTIDYNAAFVGACAGLYAMYGDDSMQVTPDFPPKEESSGEEGGGNNYWVEAFAVDDPCSGGAGTTKVSMKVMTDSTTPRTDITVRYFFSTKEMKDPSLVVVNELYDQAAVEAAPADGVVSGPFQYDASYDPNIYYMEVSWDGYKIANSNKKYQCNVGLYYGDTWDPSNDW
;
A
#
# COMPACT_ATOMS: atom_id res chain seq x y z
N MET A 1 34.28 15.47 -45.39
CA MET A 1 32.94 16.05 -45.56
C MET A 1 31.91 15.01 -45.11
N MET A 2 31.48 15.03 -43.89
CA MET A 2 30.30 14.32 -43.45
C MET A 2 29.70 15.14 -42.30
N LYS A 3 28.45 15.58 -42.47
CA LYS A 3 27.72 16.43 -41.55
C LYS A 3 27.08 15.59 -40.42
N THR A 4 27.47 15.84 -39.20
CA THR A 4 26.82 15.34 -38.01
C THR A 4 25.55 16.18 -37.71
N LYS A 5 24.40 15.53 -37.61
CA LYS A 5 23.16 16.14 -37.13
C LYS A 5 23.12 16.08 -35.59
N GLN A 6 23.15 17.23 -34.96
CA GLN A 6 22.82 17.40 -33.55
C GLN A 6 21.31 17.47 -33.41
N HIS A 7 20.74 16.65 -32.53
CA HIS A 7 19.36 16.81 -32.02
C HIS A 7 19.42 17.64 -30.75
N GLY A 8 18.85 18.83 -30.83
CA GLY A 8 18.72 19.74 -29.69
C GLY A 8 17.50 19.45 -28.86
N TRP A 9 17.67 19.28 -27.56
CA TRP A 9 16.61 19.26 -26.57
C TRP A 9 16.11 20.68 -26.34
N LYS A 10 14.80 20.91 -26.50
CA LYS A 10 14.13 22.17 -26.18
C LYS A 10 13.81 22.20 -24.67
N ARG A 11 14.49 23.08 -23.97
CA ARG A 11 14.11 23.54 -22.64
C ARG A 11 12.85 24.42 -22.75
N TRP A 12 11.82 24.10 -21.98
CA TRP A 12 10.68 24.99 -21.77
C TRP A 12 10.96 25.86 -20.55
N THR A 13 11.18 27.15 -20.76
CA THR A 13 11.20 28.17 -19.71
C THR A 13 9.80 28.75 -19.62
N ALA A 14 9.17 28.63 -18.44
CA ALA A 14 7.93 29.32 -18.14
C ALA A 14 8.19 30.81 -17.94
N ALA A 15 7.52 31.63 -18.71
CA ALA A 15 7.55 33.09 -18.58
C ALA A 15 6.46 33.52 -17.57
N LEU A 16 6.87 34.16 -16.49
CA LEU A 16 6.00 34.89 -15.57
C LEU A 16 5.48 36.17 -16.25
N THR A 17 4.18 36.25 -16.45
CA THR A 17 3.53 37.47 -16.86
C THR A 17 2.83 38.07 -15.65
N SER A 18 3.39 39.16 -15.11
CA SER A 18 2.76 39.98 -14.06
C SER A 18 1.63 40.80 -14.65
N CYS A 19 0.38 40.57 -14.22
CA CYS A 19 -0.71 41.54 -14.40
C CYS A 19 -0.92 42.30 -13.10
N MET A 20 -0.61 43.61 -13.12
CA MET A 20 -1.07 44.54 -12.11
C MET A 20 -2.59 44.76 -12.28
N MET A 21 -3.37 44.48 -11.25
CA MET A 21 -4.73 44.96 -11.12
C MET A 21 -4.81 46.01 -10.02
N LEU A 22 -5.40 47.17 -10.40
CA LEU A 22 -5.70 48.29 -9.51
C LEU A 22 -6.72 47.84 -8.44
N ALA A 23 -6.39 48.15 -7.20
CA ALA A 23 -7.32 48.03 -6.08
C ALA A 23 -8.37 49.15 -6.12
N VAL A 24 -9.63 48.75 -6.28
CA VAL A 24 -10.78 49.59 -5.93
C VAL A 24 -11.30 49.08 -4.59
N SER A 25 -11.13 49.90 -3.56
CA SER A 25 -11.64 49.65 -2.23
C SER A 25 -13.16 49.91 -2.15
N CYS A 26 -13.93 48.82 -2.03
CA CYS A 26 -15.29 48.90 -1.49
C CYS A 26 -15.31 48.25 -0.11
N PRO A 27 -15.95 48.86 0.89
CA PRO A 27 -16.11 48.21 2.19
C PRO A 27 -17.25 47.21 2.11
N THR A 28 -16.92 45.93 2.01
CA THR A 28 -17.87 44.82 2.21
C THR A 28 -17.92 44.50 3.70
N SER A 29 -19.07 44.77 4.31
CA SER A 29 -19.47 44.22 5.60
C SER A 29 -19.34 42.70 5.55
N MET A 30 -18.51 42.13 6.44
CA MET A 30 -18.50 40.71 6.71
C MET A 30 -19.86 40.26 7.24
N LEU A 31 -20.68 39.71 6.39
CA LEU A 31 -21.76 38.84 6.81
C LEU A 31 -21.07 37.52 7.16
N THR A 32 -20.87 37.27 8.46
CA THR A 32 -20.66 35.94 8.99
C THR A 32 -21.92 35.15 8.66
N GLN A 33 -21.86 34.39 7.59
CA GLN A 33 -22.83 33.36 7.32
C GLN A 33 -22.51 32.24 8.30
N THR A 34 -23.23 32.23 9.44
CA THR A 34 -23.34 31.02 10.25
C THR A 34 -23.95 29.95 9.35
N ALA A 35 -23.13 29.03 8.90
CA ALA A 35 -23.62 27.81 8.29
C ALA A 35 -24.55 27.16 9.31
N SER A 36 -25.84 27.13 9.00
CA SER A 36 -26.82 26.29 9.68
C SER A 36 -26.24 24.87 9.62
N ALA A 37 -26.05 24.24 10.77
CA ALA A 37 -25.76 22.84 10.85
C ALA A 37 -26.89 22.08 10.11
N ALA A 38 -26.69 21.77 8.85
CA ALA A 38 -27.39 20.68 8.21
C ALA A 38 -26.95 19.42 8.96
N ASP A 39 -27.86 18.58 9.40
CA ASP A 39 -27.55 17.26 9.91
C ASP A 39 -26.57 16.62 8.92
N SER A 40 -25.30 16.44 9.35
CA SER A 40 -24.31 15.80 8.49
C SER A 40 -24.60 14.30 8.56
N ASP A 41 -24.87 13.68 7.43
CA ASP A 41 -25.02 12.22 7.29
C ASP A 41 -23.68 11.48 7.48
N ALA A 42 -22.64 12.14 7.99
CA ALA A 42 -21.32 11.56 8.21
C ALA A 42 -21.36 10.59 9.39
N ASN A 43 -21.10 9.32 9.09
CA ASN A 43 -21.00 8.25 10.07
C ASN A 43 -19.54 7.88 10.30
N PHE A 44 -18.95 8.37 11.42
CA PHE A 44 -17.53 8.15 11.72
C PHE A 44 -17.23 6.71 12.16
N ALA A 45 -18.21 5.97 12.71
CA ALA A 45 -18.05 4.54 13.00
C ALA A 45 -17.89 3.74 11.69
N LYS A 46 -18.73 4.03 10.68
CA LYS A 46 -18.64 3.45 9.36
C LYS A 46 -17.34 3.86 8.66
N ALA A 47 -16.95 5.14 8.74
CA ALA A 47 -15.73 5.63 8.14
C ALA A 47 -14.49 4.94 8.73
N LEU A 48 -14.45 4.76 10.06
CA LEU A 48 -13.39 4.01 10.74
C LEU A 48 -13.37 2.55 10.28
N GLN A 49 -14.51 1.86 10.26
CA GLN A 49 -14.60 0.50 9.77
C GLN A 49 -14.01 0.38 8.34
N TYR A 50 -14.49 1.21 7.42
CA TYR A 50 -14.08 1.14 6.02
C TYR A 50 -12.60 1.44 5.83
N SER A 51 -12.06 2.44 6.52
CA SER A 51 -10.69 2.92 6.33
C SER A 51 -9.62 1.86 6.59
N VAL A 52 -9.87 0.87 7.46
CA VAL A 52 -8.92 -0.20 7.77
C VAL A 52 -8.84 -1.23 6.62
N TYR A 53 -9.95 -1.47 5.91
CA TYR A 53 -10.00 -2.49 4.85
C TYR A 53 -9.10 -2.23 3.64
N PHE A 54 -8.68 -1.00 3.41
CA PHE A 54 -7.72 -0.71 2.35
C PHE A 54 -6.42 -1.53 2.50
N TYR A 55 -5.96 -1.73 3.73
CA TYR A 55 -4.75 -2.50 4.01
C TYR A 55 -4.88 -3.97 3.62
N ASP A 56 -6.06 -4.57 3.78
CA ASP A 56 -6.33 -5.95 3.32
C ASP A 56 -6.08 -6.11 1.82
N ALA A 57 -6.35 -5.07 1.02
CA ALA A 57 -6.11 -5.09 -0.42
C ALA A 57 -4.63 -4.97 -0.80
N ASN A 58 -3.81 -4.41 0.09
CA ASN A 58 -2.40 -4.15 -0.18
C ASN A 58 -1.44 -5.16 0.49
N MET A 59 -1.93 -6.12 1.27
CA MET A 59 -1.12 -7.19 1.83
C MET A 59 -0.34 -7.93 0.74
N CYS A 60 0.92 -8.27 1.02
CA CYS A 60 1.84 -8.97 0.14
C CYS A 60 2.48 -10.13 0.89
N GLY A 61 2.64 -11.29 0.26
CA GLY A 61 3.33 -12.43 0.88
C GLY A 61 2.66 -13.78 0.63
N THR A 62 3.07 -14.78 1.43
CA THR A 62 2.68 -16.18 1.34
C THR A 62 1.47 -16.54 2.19
N ASP A 63 0.94 -15.59 2.95
CA ASP A 63 -0.12 -15.77 3.94
C ASP A 63 -1.20 -14.68 3.83
N VAL A 64 -1.27 -14.02 2.67
CA VAL A 64 -2.30 -13.02 2.39
C VAL A 64 -3.69 -13.62 2.48
N SER A 65 -3.90 -14.81 1.92
CA SER A 65 -5.18 -15.52 1.94
C SER A 65 -5.69 -15.84 3.36
N GLU A 66 -4.79 -15.93 4.34
CA GLU A 66 -5.12 -16.20 5.74
C GLU A 66 -5.44 -14.91 6.53
N ASN A 67 -4.86 -13.77 6.14
CA ASN A 67 -4.91 -12.52 6.89
C ASN A 67 -5.87 -11.49 6.31
N THR A 68 -6.07 -11.47 4.98
CA THR A 68 -6.99 -10.53 4.31
C THR A 68 -8.45 -10.85 4.61
N ARG A 69 -9.26 -9.81 4.69
CA ARG A 69 -10.73 -9.94 4.78
C ARG A 69 -11.44 -9.85 3.43
N PHE A 70 -10.69 -9.60 2.36
CA PHE A 70 -11.22 -9.60 1.00
C PHE A 70 -11.13 -10.98 0.37
N SER A 71 -12.27 -11.53 -0.05
CA SER A 71 -12.35 -12.84 -0.70
C SER A 71 -11.68 -12.91 -2.08
N TRP A 72 -11.39 -11.76 -2.67
CA TRP A 72 -10.74 -11.65 -3.98
C TRP A 72 -9.22 -11.47 -3.92
N ARG A 73 -8.64 -11.30 -2.70
CA ARG A 73 -7.20 -11.28 -2.52
C ARG A 73 -6.67 -12.66 -2.16
N GLY A 74 -5.46 -12.93 -2.59
CA GLY A 74 -4.75 -14.17 -2.33
C GLY A 74 -3.24 -13.96 -2.20
N ASP A 75 -2.51 -15.04 -1.93
CA ASP A 75 -1.06 -15.01 -1.83
C ASP A 75 -0.43 -14.49 -3.12
N CYS A 76 0.50 -13.57 -2.97
CA CYS A 76 1.14 -12.90 -4.09
C CYS A 76 2.61 -12.65 -3.79
N HIS A 77 3.43 -12.48 -4.85
CA HIS A 77 4.88 -12.31 -4.71
C HIS A 77 5.51 -13.31 -3.73
N THR A 78 5.02 -14.55 -3.74
CA THR A 78 5.49 -15.61 -2.84
C THR A 78 6.98 -15.91 -3.00
N TYR A 79 7.57 -15.49 -4.12
CA TYR A 79 8.99 -15.58 -4.38
C TYR A 79 9.83 -14.50 -3.67
N ASP A 80 9.21 -13.49 -3.04
CA ASP A 80 9.90 -12.59 -2.09
C ASP A 80 10.42 -13.38 -0.86
N ALA A 81 9.89 -14.58 -0.59
CA ALA A 81 10.43 -15.50 0.40
C ALA A 81 11.78 -16.12 -0.01
N LYS A 82 12.21 -15.93 -1.27
CA LYS A 82 13.45 -16.47 -1.83
C LYS A 82 14.14 -15.47 -2.74
N VAL A 83 14.43 -14.29 -2.23
CA VAL A 83 15.24 -13.30 -2.95
C VAL A 83 16.70 -13.81 -2.99
N PRO A 84 17.31 -13.99 -4.19
CA PRO A 84 18.68 -14.46 -4.29
C PRO A 84 19.67 -13.56 -3.54
N LEU A 85 20.42 -14.10 -2.60
CA LEU A 85 21.45 -13.39 -1.84
C LEU A 85 22.72 -13.24 -2.66
N GLN A 86 22.66 -12.36 -3.64
CA GLN A 86 23.74 -12.00 -4.56
C GLN A 86 23.68 -10.52 -4.92
N PRO A 87 24.80 -9.91 -5.35
CA PRO A 87 24.75 -8.57 -5.95
C PRO A 87 23.82 -8.56 -7.16
N MET A 88 22.99 -7.54 -7.26
CA MET A 88 22.03 -7.35 -8.36
C MET A 88 22.74 -7.31 -9.71
N GLY A 89 22.27 -8.13 -10.64
CA GLY A 89 22.73 -8.14 -12.03
C GLY A 89 21.94 -7.19 -12.94
N ASN A 90 22.22 -7.27 -14.24
CA ASN A 90 21.48 -6.49 -15.26
C ASN A 90 20.02 -6.95 -15.43
N ASP A 91 19.69 -8.10 -14.91
CA ASP A 91 18.33 -8.69 -14.87
C ASP A 91 17.51 -8.22 -13.68
N SER A 92 18.08 -7.33 -12.84
CA SER A 92 17.46 -6.82 -11.62
C SER A 92 17.09 -7.93 -10.63
N VAL A 93 17.84 -9.02 -10.60
CA VAL A 93 17.69 -10.13 -9.64
C VAL A 93 18.79 -10.06 -8.60
N GLY A 94 18.40 -10.11 -7.30
CA GLY A 94 19.32 -10.04 -6.17
C GLY A 94 19.17 -8.76 -5.35
N THR A 95 20.27 -8.31 -4.75
CA THR A 95 20.29 -7.23 -3.77
C THR A 95 21.30 -6.13 -4.17
N ASN A 96 21.18 -4.94 -3.58
CA ASN A 96 22.19 -3.88 -3.71
C ASN A 96 23.44 -4.13 -2.85
N LEU A 97 23.52 -5.25 -2.12
CA LEU A 97 24.68 -5.60 -1.30
C LEU A 97 25.87 -6.04 -2.18
N SER A 98 27.08 -5.69 -1.76
CA SER A 98 28.29 -6.18 -2.45
C SER A 98 28.57 -7.65 -2.09
N GLN A 99 29.23 -8.39 -2.98
CA GLN A 99 29.61 -9.78 -2.71
C GLN A 99 30.48 -9.92 -1.45
N SER A 100 31.38 -8.95 -1.20
CA SER A 100 32.22 -8.96 -0.01
C SER A 100 31.42 -8.77 1.27
N PHE A 101 30.36 -7.99 1.26
CA PHE A 101 29.46 -7.82 2.40
C PHE A 101 28.66 -9.10 2.65
N ILE A 102 28.09 -9.68 1.61
CA ILE A 102 27.36 -10.95 1.68
C ILE A 102 28.26 -12.05 2.25
N ASP A 103 29.50 -12.19 1.74
CA ASP A 103 30.43 -13.23 2.20
C ASP A 103 30.84 -13.04 3.67
N GLN A 104 30.95 -11.77 4.12
CA GLN A 104 31.28 -11.43 5.51
C GLN A 104 30.16 -11.76 6.49
N TYR A 105 28.90 -11.52 6.11
CA TYR A 105 27.75 -11.61 6.99
C TYR A 105 26.75 -12.71 6.58
N ARG A 106 27.21 -13.70 5.80
CA ARG A 106 26.38 -14.77 5.29
C ARG A 106 25.59 -15.49 6.38
N ASP A 107 26.24 -15.84 7.50
CA ASP A 107 25.60 -16.54 8.62
C ASP A 107 24.43 -15.75 9.25
N VAL A 108 24.39 -14.42 9.05
CA VAL A 108 23.31 -13.53 9.54
C VAL A 108 22.24 -13.36 8.48
N LEU A 109 22.65 -13.19 7.21
CA LEU A 109 21.73 -12.91 6.10
C LEU A 109 21.04 -14.18 5.56
N ASP A 110 21.68 -15.34 5.71
CA ASP A 110 21.28 -16.64 5.16
C ASP A 110 21.61 -17.72 6.20
N PRO A 111 20.89 -17.76 7.34
CA PRO A 111 21.22 -18.64 8.46
C PRO A 111 20.95 -20.12 8.18
N ASP A 112 20.11 -20.47 7.23
CA ASP A 112 19.82 -21.83 6.80
C ASP A 112 20.70 -22.30 5.63
N GLY A 113 21.43 -21.39 4.98
CA GLY A 113 22.43 -21.67 3.96
C GLY A 113 21.83 -22.05 2.60
N ASP A 114 20.59 -21.67 2.31
CA ASP A 114 19.93 -22.00 1.05
C ASP A 114 20.28 -21.02 -0.08
N GLY A 115 20.94 -19.90 0.21
CA GLY A 115 21.39 -18.89 -0.74
C GLY A 115 20.38 -17.79 -1.02
N TYR A 116 19.34 -17.69 -0.22
CA TYR A 116 18.26 -16.72 -0.37
C TYR A 116 18.03 -15.92 0.91
N VAL A 117 17.24 -14.85 0.77
CA VAL A 117 16.73 -14.05 1.89
C VAL A 117 15.22 -14.06 1.84
N ASP A 118 14.56 -14.36 2.96
CA ASP A 118 13.11 -14.26 3.09
C ASP A 118 12.71 -12.82 3.41
N LEU A 119 12.08 -12.16 2.43
CA LEU A 119 11.50 -10.81 2.52
C LEU A 119 10.00 -10.83 2.23
N SER A 120 9.34 -11.98 2.42
CA SER A 120 7.88 -12.10 2.28
C SER A 120 7.14 -11.35 3.38
N GLY A 121 5.93 -10.91 3.11
CA GLY A 121 5.13 -10.08 4.00
C GLY A 121 5.16 -8.61 3.59
N GLY A 122 4.64 -7.73 4.47
CA GLY A 122 4.54 -6.31 4.22
C GLY A 122 3.40 -5.94 3.27
N PHE A 123 3.43 -4.71 2.78
CA PHE A 123 2.35 -4.15 1.99
C PHE A 123 2.87 -3.58 0.67
N HIS A 124 2.08 -3.73 -0.39
CA HIS A 124 2.26 -2.90 -1.58
C HIS A 124 1.97 -1.46 -1.21
N ASP A 125 2.77 -0.53 -1.74
CA ASP A 125 2.66 0.89 -1.41
C ASP A 125 1.31 1.49 -1.80
N ALA A 126 0.93 1.32 -3.05
CA ALA A 126 -0.22 1.99 -3.63
C ALA A 126 -1.05 1.02 -4.48
N GLY A 127 -1.43 1.45 -5.68
CA GLY A 127 -2.00 0.56 -6.70
C GLY A 127 -0.94 -0.23 -7.46
N ASP A 128 0.33 0.03 -7.23
CA ASP A 128 1.51 -0.71 -7.70
C ASP A 128 1.84 -1.88 -6.76
N HIS A 129 2.96 -2.57 -7.03
CA HIS A 129 3.34 -3.75 -6.25
C HIS A 129 4.70 -3.62 -5.57
N VAL A 130 5.32 -2.45 -5.58
CA VAL A 130 6.56 -2.19 -4.84
C VAL A 130 6.26 -2.08 -3.35
N LYS A 131 7.14 -2.61 -2.52
CA LYS A 131 7.18 -2.35 -1.07
C LYS A 131 8.21 -1.25 -0.84
N PHE A 132 7.76 0.01 -0.78
CA PHE A 132 8.61 1.16 -0.49
C PHE A 132 8.66 1.40 1.03
N GLY A 133 9.86 1.37 1.63
CA GLY A 133 10.00 1.46 3.08
C GLY A 133 9.50 2.77 3.68
N MET A 134 9.77 3.92 3.07
CA MET A 134 9.37 5.21 3.66
C MET A 134 7.85 5.34 3.88
N PRO A 135 6.97 5.08 2.90
CA PRO A 135 5.52 5.09 3.13
C PRO A 135 5.07 3.91 4.02
N GLU A 136 5.75 2.75 3.97
CA GLU A 136 5.42 1.60 4.81
C GLU A 136 5.69 1.90 6.29
N ASP A 137 6.85 2.47 6.61
CA ASP A 137 7.22 2.87 7.97
C ASP A 137 6.32 4.00 8.49
N TYR A 138 6.03 4.99 7.66
CA TYR A 138 5.07 6.05 8.00
C TYR A 138 3.68 5.48 8.28
N ALA A 139 3.18 4.59 7.43
CA ALA A 139 1.86 3.98 7.60
C ALA A 139 1.79 3.17 8.90
N ALA A 140 2.78 2.30 9.15
CA ALA A 140 2.85 1.50 10.37
C ALA A 140 2.89 2.35 11.64
N SER A 141 3.74 3.39 11.67
CA SER A 141 3.86 4.26 12.85
C SER A 141 2.63 5.15 13.05
N THR A 142 2.02 5.66 11.97
CA THR A 142 0.84 6.53 12.03
C THR A 142 -0.42 5.76 12.42
N LEU A 143 -0.63 4.55 11.88
CA LEU A 143 -1.70 3.65 12.32
C LEU A 143 -1.53 3.28 13.80
N GLY A 144 -0.29 2.92 14.17
CA GLY A 144 0.04 2.61 15.56
C GLY A 144 -0.23 3.80 16.49
N TRP A 145 0.11 5.02 16.09
CA TRP A 145 -0.19 6.24 16.82
C TRP A 145 -1.70 6.47 16.94
N GLY A 146 -2.45 6.39 15.84
CA GLY A 146 -3.90 6.54 15.85
C GLY A 146 -4.61 5.49 16.75
N TYR A 147 -4.14 4.24 16.75
CA TYR A 147 -4.66 3.19 17.63
C TYR A 147 -4.29 3.43 19.09
N TYR A 148 -3.06 3.84 19.37
CA TYR A 148 -2.64 4.25 20.71
C TYR A 148 -3.50 5.40 21.28
N GLU A 149 -3.75 6.42 20.48
CA GLU A 149 -4.50 7.61 20.92
C GLU A 149 -5.98 7.35 21.13
N PHE A 150 -6.61 6.55 20.27
CA PHE A 150 -8.07 6.42 20.21
C PHE A 150 -8.54 4.97 20.30
N ARG A 151 -7.83 4.12 21.04
CA ARG A 151 -8.12 2.67 21.21
C ARG A 151 -9.59 2.39 21.48
N ASP A 152 -10.21 3.14 22.40
CA ASP A 152 -11.62 3.00 22.76
C ASP A 152 -12.58 3.09 21.55
N SER A 153 -12.22 3.89 20.52
CA SER A 153 -13.02 4.01 19.31
C SER A 153 -13.00 2.73 18.48
N TYR A 154 -11.83 2.10 18.36
CA TYR A 154 -11.71 0.82 17.66
C TYR A 154 -12.44 -0.30 18.40
N GLU A 155 -12.34 -0.34 19.73
CA GLU A 155 -13.04 -1.33 20.56
C GLU A 155 -14.56 -1.18 20.44
N LYS A 156 -15.09 0.05 20.60
CA LYS A 156 -16.52 0.33 20.52
C LYS A 156 -17.13 0.08 19.15
N THR A 157 -16.36 0.26 18.08
CA THR A 157 -16.80 -0.01 16.71
C THR A 157 -16.49 -1.43 16.25
N GLY A 158 -15.85 -2.26 17.08
CA GLY A 158 -15.48 -3.64 16.76
C GLY A 158 -14.33 -3.74 15.74
N GLN A 159 -13.46 -2.71 15.66
CA GLN A 159 -12.33 -2.69 14.72
C GLN A 159 -10.97 -3.00 15.38
N ALA A 160 -10.94 -3.29 16.69
CA ALA A 160 -9.70 -3.54 17.41
C ALA A 160 -8.92 -4.74 16.83
N ASP A 161 -9.56 -5.89 16.67
CA ASP A 161 -8.92 -7.09 16.10
C ASP A 161 -8.42 -6.85 14.66
N HIS A 162 -9.14 -6.02 13.90
CA HIS A 162 -8.75 -5.72 12.52
C HIS A 162 -7.47 -4.88 12.46
N ILE A 163 -7.46 -3.76 13.19
CA ILE A 163 -6.26 -2.90 13.21
C ILE A 163 -5.05 -3.62 13.83
N GLU A 164 -5.25 -4.47 14.84
CA GLU A 164 -4.17 -5.27 15.43
C GLU A 164 -3.60 -6.28 14.44
N THR A 165 -4.43 -6.91 13.59
CA THR A 165 -3.97 -7.76 12.48
C THR A 165 -3.09 -6.97 11.51
N VAL A 166 -3.53 -5.80 11.07
CA VAL A 166 -2.77 -4.93 10.16
C VAL A 166 -1.45 -4.48 10.79
N LEU A 167 -1.46 -4.05 12.05
CA LEU A 167 -0.25 -3.61 12.75
C LEU A 167 0.76 -4.74 12.96
N ARG A 168 0.30 -5.97 13.25
CA ARG A 168 1.19 -7.13 13.32
C ARG A 168 1.79 -7.45 11.97
N TYR A 169 1.03 -7.36 10.89
CA TYR A 169 1.51 -7.64 9.55
C TYR A 169 2.65 -6.68 9.14
N PHE A 170 2.55 -5.39 9.48
CA PHE A 170 3.64 -4.42 9.35
C PHE A 170 4.84 -4.78 10.24
N ASN A 171 4.61 -4.98 11.52
CA ASN A 171 5.68 -5.24 12.49
C ASN A 171 6.49 -6.48 12.17
N ASP A 172 5.80 -7.59 11.83
CA ASP A 172 6.43 -8.86 11.51
C ASP A 172 7.33 -8.73 10.28
N TYR A 173 6.86 -7.97 9.26
CA TYR A 173 7.66 -7.67 8.10
C TYR A 173 8.89 -6.81 8.44
N LEU A 174 8.73 -5.74 9.20
CA LEU A 174 9.85 -4.86 9.59
C LEU A 174 10.89 -5.60 10.43
N MET A 175 10.47 -6.48 11.35
CA MET A 175 11.39 -7.33 12.11
C MET A 175 12.11 -8.33 11.20
N LYS A 176 11.40 -8.97 10.27
CA LYS A 176 11.96 -9.88 9.27
C LYS A 176 13.00 -9.19 8.38
N CYS A 177 12.75 -7.94 7.98
CA CYS A 177 13.68 -7.13 7.19
C CYS A 177 14.92 -6.66 7.95
N THR A 178 14.99 -6.87 9.28
CA THR A 178 16.07 -6.39 10.15
C THR A 178 16.99 -7.54 10.57
N PHE A 179 18.23 -7.51 10.10
CA PHE A 179 19.22 -8.55 10.32
C PHE A 179 20.15 -8.20 11.47
N LEU A 180 20.06 -8.95 12.56
CA LEU A 180 20.82 -8.76 13.81
C LEU A 180 21.94 -9.80 13.95
N ASP A 181 23.10 -9.35 14.43
CA ASP A 181 24.15 -10.27 14.87
C ASP A 181 23.84 -10.89 16.26
N SER A 182 24.69 -11.76 16.74
CA SER A 182 24.55 -12.41 18.05
C SER A 182 24.61 -11.46 19.27
N ASN A 183 24.88 -10.17 19.06
CA ASN A 183 24.91 -9.13 20.08
C ASN A 183 23.74 -8.13 19.90
N ASP A 184 22.71 -8.52 19.16
CA ASP A 184 21.57 -7.68 18.81
C ASP A 184 21.95 -6.38 18.06
N THR A 185 23.09 -6.42 17.30
CA THR A 185 23.52 -5.28 16.48
C THR A 185 22.97 -5.42 15.07
N VAL A 186 22.34 -4.38 14.55
CA VAL A 186 21.86 -4.34 13.17
C VAL A 186 23.06 -4.37 12.21
N ILE A 187 23.10 -5.38 11.36
CA ILE A 187 24.07 -5.55 10.27
C ILE A 187 23.55 -4.94 8.97
N ALA A 188 22.28 -5.20 8.68
CA ALA A 188 21.58 -4.68 7.52
C ALA A 188 20.08 -4.57 7.82
N HIS A 189 19.39 -3.67 7.11
CA HIS A 189 17.94 -3.63 7.08
C HIS A 189 17.47 -3.47 5.63
N CYS A 190 16.54 -4.33 5.21
CA CYS A 190 15.93 -4.22 3.89
C CYS A 190 14.82 -3.17 3.94
N TYR A 191 15.00 -2.08 3.20
CA TYR A 191 14.06 -0.96 3.18
C TYR A 191 13.17 -0.91 1.94
N GLN A 192 13.41 -1.76 0.94
CA GLN A 192 12.57 -1.82 -0.25
C GLN A 192 12.69 -3.16 -0.96
N VAL A 193 11.56 -3.68 -1.45
CA VAL A 193 11.49 -4.84 -2.36
C VAL A 193 10.69 -4.48 -3.60
N GLY A 194 11.28 -4.73 -4.75
CA GLY A 194 10.76 -4.27 -6.05
C GLY A 194 11.40 -2.96 -6.50
N ASP A 195 11.22 -2.62 -7.77
CA ASP A 195 11.77 -1.43 -8.43
C ASP A 195 10.65 -0.74 -9.20
N GLY A 196 10.38 0.54 -8.91
CA GLY A 196 9.28 1.30 -9.52
C GLY A 196 9.39 1.42 -11.05
N ASP A 197 10.59 1.46 -11.61
CA ASP A 197 10.76 1.54 -13.07
C ASP A 197 10.44 0.21 -13.78
N ILE A 198 10.55 -0.92 -13.06
CA ILE A 198 10.14 -2.25 -13.52
C ILE A 198 8.66 -2.45 -13.33
N ASP A 199 8.14 -2.06 -12.17
CA ASP A 199 6.77 -2.28 -11.74
C ASP A 199 5.75 -1.40 -12.47
N HIS A 200 5.98 -0.08 -12.54
CA HIS A 200 4.95 0.87 -12.97
C HIS A 200 4.47 0.70 -14.42
N PRO A 201 5.25 0.18 -15.38
CA PRO A 201 4.73 -0.16 -16.70
C PRO A 201 3.75 -1.34 -16.73
N TYR A 202 3.76 -2.16 -15.68
CA TYR A 202 2.92 -3.35 -15.57
C TYR A 202 1.55 -3.00 -14.99
N TRP A 203 0.46 -3.58 -15.54
CA TRP A 203 -0.88 -3.40 -15.00
C TRP A 203 -1.63 -4.73 -14.98
N ASN A 204 -1.65 -5.39 -13.82
CA ASN A 204 -2.40 -6.61 -13.56
C ASN A 204 -2.45 -6.91 -12.06
N ALA A 205 -3.14 -7.98 -11.65
CA ALA A 205 -3.21 -8.39 -10.25
C ALA A 205 -1.86 -8.91 -9.72
N PRO A 206 -1.54 -8.65 -8.43
CA PRO A 206 -0.28 -9.10 -7.82
C PRO A 206 -0.17 -10.63 -7.71
N GLU A 207 -1.28 -11.34 -7.67
CA GLU A 207 -1.34 -12.80 -7.59
C GLU A 207 -0.75 -13.51 -8.82
N VAL A 208 -0.63 -12.80 -9.93
CA VAL A 208 -0.09 -13.31 -11.22
C VAL A 208 1.11 -12.53 -11.70
N ASP A 209 1.65 -11.66 -10.86
CA ASP A 209 2.85 -10.91 -11.15
C ASP A 209 4.09 -11.80 -10.98
N GLU A 210 5.01 -11.73 -11.95
CA GLU A 210 6.29 -12.45 -11.97
C GLU A 210 7.46 -11.53 -12.35
N MET A 211 7.28 -10.22 -12.17
CA MET A 211 8.34 -9.25 -12.44
C MET A 211 9.55 -9.47 -11.53
N ALA A 212 10.72 -9.05 -11.99
CA ALA A 212 11.91 -9.01 -11.15
C ALA A 212 11.68 -8.06 -9.95
N ARG A 213 12.00 -8.53 -8.76
CA ARG A 213 11.84 -7.79 -7.50
C ARG A 213 13.17 -7.72 -6.77
N PRO A 214 14.04 -6.78 -7.16
CA PRO A 214 15.29 -6.56 -6.44
C PRO A 214 15.03 -6.08 -5.02
N ALA A 215 15.93 -6.42 -4.10
CA ALA A 215 15.86 -5.97 -2.71
C ALA A 215 16.97 -4.97 -2.39
N PHE A 216 16.61 -3.92 -1.64
CA PHE A 216 17.52 -2.83 -1.30
C PHE A 216 17.71 -2.75 0.21
N PHE A 217 18.98 -2.81 0.61
CA PHE A 217 19.40 -2.84 2.01
C PHE A 217 20.21 -1.58 2.35
N LEU A 218 19.98 -1.05 3.54
CA LEU A 218 20.91 -0.14 4.20
C LEU A 218 21.91 -0.94 5.05
N THR A 219 23.10 -0.40 5.19
CA THR A 219 24.22 -0.96 5.99
C THR A 219 25.01 0.15 6.62
N ALA A 220 26.02 -0.18 7.46
CA ALA A 220 26.87 0.82 8.07
C ALA A 220 27.64 1.70 7.06
N ASP A 221 27.87 1.21 5.85
CA ASP A 221 28.51 1.99 4.76
C ASP A 221 27.52 2.95 4.08
N LYS A 222 26.22 2.64 4.13
CA LYS A 222 25.09 3.45 3.63
C LYS A 222 23.97 3.43 4.67
N PRO A 223 24.10 4.19 5.77
CA PRO A 223 23.23 4.02 6.93
C PRO A 223 21.80 4.55 6.76
N GLN A 224 21.53 5.43 5.80
CA GLN A 224 20.20 5.94 5.44
C GLN A 224 19.33 6.19 6.67
N THR A 225 19.68 7.25 7.42
CA THR A 225 19.17 7.53 8.78
C THR A 225 17.65 7.72 8.81
N ASP A 226 17.07 8.29 7.76
CA ASP A 226 15.63 8.43 7.55
C ASP A 226 14.91 7.07 7.61
N TYR A 227 15.28 6.10 6.79
CA TYR A 227 14.65 4.77 6.77
C TYR A 227 14.84 4.00 8.07
N VAL A 228 16.07 3.90 8.58
CA VAL A 228 16.32 3.10 9.79
C VAL A 228 15.62 3.69 11.02
N ALA A 229 15.48 5.02 11.08
CA ALA A 229 14.76 5.68 12.16
C ALA A 229 13.24 5.55 12.03
N ALA A 230 12.71 5.65 10.81
CA ALA A 230 11.28 5.45 10.56
C ALA A 230 10.83 4.02 10.94
N ALA A 231 11.61 2.99 10.57
CA ALA A 231 11.38 1.61 10.99
C ALA A 231 11.44 1.45 12.53
N ALA A 232 12.42 2.10 13.17
CA ALA A 232 12.52 2.10 14.64
C ALA A 232 11.29 2.72 15.31
N ALA A 233 10.76 3.82 14.77
CA ALA A 233 9.56 4.47 15.30
C ALA A 233 8.34 3.57 15.21
N SER A 234 8.16 2.89 14.07
CA SER A 234 7.05 1.96 13.82
C SER A 234 7.01 0.84 14.84
N LEU A 235 8.14 0.18 15.06
CA LEU A 235 8.27 -0.89 16.05
C LEU A 235 8.12 -0.38 17.49
N ALA A 236 8.61 0.85 17.78
CA ALA A 236 8.49 1.45 19.12
C ALA A 236 7.02 1.75 19.49
N VAL A 237 6.26 2.42 18.62
CA VAL A 237 4.86 2.75 18.94
C VAL A 237 4.03 1.49 19.15
N ASN A 238 4.28 0.45 18.40
CA ASN A 238 3.54 -0.81 18.49
C ASN A 238 3.86 -1.61 19.76
N TYR A 239 5.01 -1.39 20.41
CA TYR A 239 5.20 -1.86 21.77
C TYR A 239 4.08 -1.39 22.71
N LEU A 240 3.69 -0.11 22.66
CA LEU A 240 2.62 0.43 23.50
C LEU A 240 1.25 -0.20 23.16
N ASN A 241 1.04 -0.56 21.91
CA ASN A 241 -0.20 -1.17 21.45
C ASN A 241 -0.36 -2.61 21.92
N PHE A 242 0.73 -3.38 22.06
CA PHE A 242 0.67 -4.81 22.37
C PHE A 242 1.14 -5.18 23.78
N LYS A 243 1.80 -4.30 24.54
CA LYS A 243 2.43 -4.61 25.82
C LYS A 243 1.49 -5.22 26.89
N ASP A 244 0.21 -4.90 26.83
CA ASP A 244 -0.79 -5.37 27.79
C ASP A 244 -1.51 -6.65 27.34
N THR A 245 -1.55 -6.94 26.03
CA THR A 245 -2.21 -8.11 25.43
C THR A 245 -1.24 -9.21 25.04
N ASP A 246 -0.04 -8.84 24.60
CA ASP A 246 1.01 -9.76 24.16
C ASP A 246 2.40 -9.20 24.53
N PRO A 247 2.79 -9.30 25.83
CA PRO A 247 4.01 -8.65 26.32
C PRO A 247 5.30 -9.20 25.74
N ASP A 248 5.34 -10.47 25.35
CA ASP A 248 6.54 -11.09 24.74
C ASP A 248 6.75 -10.55 23.31
N TYR A 249 5.70 -10.49 22.52
CA TYR A 249 5.71 -9.88 21.19
C TYR A 249 6.07 -8.38 21.25
N ALA A 250 5.42 -7.64 22.16
CA ALA A 250 5.71 -6.24 22.35
C ALA A 250 7.18 -6.01 22.74
N LYS A 251 7.72 -6.85 23.64
CA LYS A 251 9.13 -6.76 24.01
C LYS A 251 10.06 -6.99 22.83
N GLN A 252 9.77 -7.98 21.99
CA GLN A 252 10.53 -8.23 20.77
C GLN A 252 10.51 -7.00 19.85
N SER A 253 9.33 -6.43 19.59
CA SER A 253 9.18 -5.19 18.80
C SER A 253 10.05 -4.05 19.35
N LEU A 254 10.04 -3.84 20.67
CA LEU A 254 10.86 -2.80 21.32
C LEU A 254 12.37 -3.09 21.24
N ASP A 255 12.78 -4.35 21.34
CA ASP A 255 14.20 -4.71 21.24
C ASP A 255 14.72 -4.41 19.82
N TYR A 256 13.95 -4.74 18.77
CA TYR A 256 14.27 -4.36 17.40
C TYR A 256 14.28 -2.84 17.19
N ALA A 257 13.28 -2.12 17.73
CA ALA A 257 13.24 -0.66 17.68
C ALA A 257 14.50 -0.01 18.28
N LYS A 258 14.94 -0.50 19.44
CA LYS A 258 16.16 -0.03 20.08
C LYS A 258 17.43 -0.36 19.29
N ALA A 259 17.49 -1.54 18.68
CA ALA A 259 18.63 -1.95 17.85
C ALA A 259 18.75 -1.06 16.60
N LEU A 260 17.62 -0.80 15.90
CA LEU A 260 17.57 0.10 14.75
C LEU A 260 17.94 1.53 15.12
N PHE A 261 17.41 2.04 16.23
CA PHE A 261 17.77 3.39 16.70
C PHE A 261 19.24 3.48 17.12
N ALA A 262 19.78 2.47 17.82
CA ALA A 262 21.19 2.40 18.16
C ALA A 262 22.09 2.36 16.91
N PHE A 263 21.64 1.70 15.84
CA PHE A 263 22.32 1.74 14.55
C PHE A 263 22.33 3.18 13.98
N ALA A 264 21.19 3.87 14.01
CA ALA A 264 21.09 5.26 13.58
C ALA A 264 21.98 6.21 14.43
N GLN A 265 22.07 5.96 15.75
CA GLN A 265 22.95 6.76 16.64
C GLN A 265 24.44 6.56 16.33
N LYS A 266 24.86 5.32 16.13
CA LYS A 266 26.25 4.91 16.01
C LYS A 266 26.89 5.30 14.67
N ASN A 267 26.12 5.25 13.60
CA ASN A 267 26.60 5.51 12.25
C ASN A 267 26.54 7.01 11.90
N GLU A 268 27.24 7.41 10.85
CA GLU A 268 27.16 8.75 10.30
C GLU A 268 25.72 9.06 9.88
N LYS A 269 25.23 10.25 10.24
CA LYS A 269 23.88 10.67 9.82
C LYS A 269 23.89 10.95 8.33
N GLN A 270 23.08 10.21 7.59
CA GLN A 270 23.02 10.27 6.13
C GLN A 270 21.58 10.15 5.65
N LEU A 271 21.21 11.06 4.78
CA LEU A 271 19.96 10.96 4.04
C LEU A 271 20.02 9.78 3.04
N SER A 272 18.90 9.17 2.76
CA SER A 272 18.77 8.06 1.82
C SER A 272 19.34 8.39 0.44
N ASP A 273 19.96 7.38 -0.19
CA ASP A 273 20.49 7.48 -1.55
C ASP A 273 19.40 7.20 -2.58
N ASN A 274 18.80 8.27 -3.10
CA ASN A 274 17.73 8.17 -4.10
C ASN A 274 18.20 7.57 -5.45
N ALA A 275 19.49 7.37 -5.65
CA ALA A 275 20.00 6.67 -6.82
C ALA A 275 19.82 5.14 -6.74
N ASP A 276 19.58 4.61 -5.54
CA ASP A 276 19.25 3.21 -5.29
C ASP A 276 17.74 2.91 -5.47
N GLY A 277 17.10 2.21 -4.56
CA GLY A 277 15.71 1.75 -4.65
C GLY A 277 14.65 2.84 -4.87
N PRO A 278 14.63 3.94 -4.06
CA PRO A 278 13.53 4.91 -4.13
C PRO A 278 13.49 5.75 -5.39
N LYS A 279 14.63 6.00 -6.03
CA LYS A 279 14.74 6.81 -7.27
C LYS A 279 14.00 8.14 -7.15
N GLN A 280 13.02 8.40 -8.05
CA GLN A 280 12.21 9.63 -8.04
C GLN A 280 10.89 9.50 -7.26
N TYR A 281 10.56 8.33 -6.73
CA TYR A 281 9.23 8.06 -6.18
C TYR A 281 9.10 8.58 -4.74
N TYR A 282 10.01 8.19 -3.84
CA TYR A 282 10.03 8.63 -2.45
C TYR A 282 11.36 9.29 -2.10
N VAL A 283 11.48 10.55 -2.50
CA VAL A 283 12.68 11.36 -2.26
C VAL A 283 12.53 12.06 -0.92
N SER A 284 13.13 11.51 0.13
CA SER A 284 13.20 12.17 1.41
C SER A 284 14.03 13.45 1.34
N SER A 285 13.60 14.49 2.04
CA SER A 285 14.26 15.80 2.04
C SER A 285 15.10 16.06 3.27
N LYS A 286 14.93 15.26 4.33
CA LYS A 286 15.61 15.35 5.62
C LYS A 286 15.47 14.01 6.35
N TRP A 287 16.31 13.76 7.32
CA TRP A 287 16.30 12.58 8.17
C TRP A 287 16.03 12.92 9.65
N GLU A 288 16.10 14.19 10.01
CA GLU A 288 16.05 14.66 11.38
C GLU A 288 14.67 14.43 12.01
N ASP A 289 13.64 14.55 11.25
CA ASP A 289 12.28 14.36 11.72
C ASP A 289 11.96 12.89 12.00
N ASP A 290 12.36 11.95 11.14
CA ASP A 290 12.23 10.50 11.38
C ASP A 290 13.04 10.08 12.60
N TYR A 291 14.26 10.60 12.72
CA TYR A 291 15.14 10.35 13.87
C TYR A 291 14.53 10.86 15.18
N CYS A 292 13.99 12.07 15.16
CA CYS A 292 13.30 12.64 16.32
C CYS A 292 11.98 11.94 16.63
N TRP A 293 11.27 11.43 15.60
CA TRP A 293 10.06 10.65 15.77
C TRP A 293 10.33 9.35 16.52
N ALA A 294 11.35 8.59 16.12
CA ALA A 294 11.79 7.40 16.84
C ALA A 294 12.26 7.71 18.27
N ALA A 295 13.07 8.76 18.44
CA ALA A 295 13.56 9.17 19.74
C ALA A 295 12.42 9.58 20.69
N ALA A 296 11.40 10.29 20.21
CA ALA A 296 10.24 10.69 21.01
C ALA A 296 9.47 9.46 21.55
N TRP A 297 9.18 8.47 20.70
CA TRP A 297 8.54 7.22 21.10
C TRP A 297 9.37 6.43 22.09
N LEU A 298 10.68 6.26 21.81
CA LEU A 298 11.58 5.54 22.72
C LEU A 298 11.70 6.23 24.07
N TYR A 299 11.74 7.57 24.10
CA TYR A 299 11.69 8.31 25.36
C TYR A 299 10.37 8.11 26.11
N LYS A 300 9.23 8.19 25.41
CA LYS A 300 7.91 7.97 26.01
C LYS A 300 7.81 6.60 26.68
N ILE A 301 8.34 5.59 26.03
CA ILE A 301 8.30 4.18 26.48
C ILE A 301 9.25 3.95 27.65
N THR A 302 10.50 4.40 27.52
CA THR A 302 11.57 4.04 28.46
C THR A 302 11.78 5.04 29.58
N GLY A 303 11.48 6.32 29.34
CA GLY A 303 11.85 7.43 30.19
C GLY A 303 13.36 7.70 30.23
N ASP A 304 14.14 7.10 29.34
CA ASP A 304 15.59 7.29 29.29
C ASP A 304 15.92 8.61 28.58
N HIS A 305 16.53 9.53 29.32
CA HIS A 305 16.81 10.87 28.86
C HIS A 305 17.76 10.95 27.65
N GLN A 306 18.55 9.91 27.38
CA GLN A 306 19.39 9.88 26.19
C GLN A 306 18.59 10.10 24.88
N TYR A 307 17.36 9.60 24.80
CA TYR A 307 16.53 9.80 23.62
C TYR A 307 16.03 11.25 23.48
N LEU A 308 15.77 11.93 24.59
CA LEU A 308 15.41 13.34 24.56
C LEU A 308 16.60 14.22 24.16
N GLU A 309 17.81 13.86 24.58
CA GLU A 309 19.05 14.55 24.20
C GLU A 309 19.29 14.51 22.68
N GLU A 310 18.87 13.44 22.02
CA GLU A 310 18.96 13.30 20.57
C GLU A 310 18.00 14.23 19.81
N ILE A 311 16.92 14.68 20.42
CA ILE A 311 15.94 15.60 19.81
C ILE A 311 16.38 17.06 19.91
N TYR A 312 17.00 17.46 21.02
CA TYR A 312 17.34 18.86 21.29
C TYR A 312 18.13 19.59 20.20
N PRO A 313 19.13 18.97 19.54
CA PRO A 313 19.90 19.64 18.51
C PRO A 313 19.07 20.15 17.33
N TYR A 314 17.95 19.50 17.08
CA TYR A 314 17.11 19.72 15.88
C TYR A 314 15.83 20.50 16.19
N TYR A 315 15.37 20.49 17.46
CA TYR A 315 14.07 21.05 17.81
C TYR A 315 13.93 22.54 17.51
N ASP A 316 14.88 23.36 17.91
CA ASP A 316 14.81 24.82 17.70
C ASP A 316 14.80 25.20 16.22
N TYR A 317 15.37 24.36 15.37
CA TYR A 317 15.41 24.58 13.93
C TYR A 317 14.07 24.27 13.25
N TYR A 318 13.37 23.26 13.76
CA TYR A 318 12.13 22.73 13.17
C TYR A 318 10.86 23.01 13.99
N ALA A 319 10.98 23.75 15.11
CA ALA A 319 9.85 24.02 16.01
C ALA A 319 8.71 24.83 15.34
N ALA A 320 9.04 25.70 14.38
CA ALA A 320 8.03 26.47 13.64
C ALA A 320 7.38 25.60 12.58
N PRO A 321 6.03 25.44 12.58
CA PRO A 321 5.33 24.63 11.59
C PRO A 321 5.55 25.15 10.18
N SER A 322 6.18 24.35 9.33
CA SER A 322 6.52 24.67 7.95
C SER A 322 5.85 23.77 6.92
N TYR A 323 5.36 22.62 7.36
CA TYR A 323 4.68 21.65 6.51
C TYR A 323 3.60 20.89 7.30
N VAL A 324 2.91 19.95 6.66
CA VAL A 324 1.92 19.06 7.26
C VAL A 324 2.58 17.73 7.56
N TYR A 325 2.22 17.08 8.67
CA TYR A 325 2.64 15.74 9.03
C TYR A 325 2.42 14.76 7.88
N CYS A 326 3.47 14.09 7.44
CA CYS A 326 3.47 13.10 6.36
C CYS A 326 4.78 12.31 6.35
N TRP A 327 4.93 11.32 5.47
CA TRP A 327 6.15 10.49 5.36
C TRP A 327 7.46 11.30 5.17
N ASN A 328 7.40 12.52 4.64
CA ASN A 328 8.55 13.41 4.44
C ASN A 328 8.61 14.57 5.45
N ASP A 329 7.73 14.59 6.45
CA ASP A 329 7.74 15.56 7.54
C ASP A 329 7.00 15.03 8.78
N MET A 330 7.73 14.46 9.74
CA MET A 330 7.18 13.86 10.96
C MET A 330 7.03 14.86 12.11
N TRP A 331 7.43 16.13 11.93
CA TRP A 331 7.50 17.11 13.03
C TRP A 331 6.17 17.37 13.73
N GLY A 332 5.06 17.35 13.01
CA GLY A 332 3.73 17.47 13.62
C GLY A 332 3.46 16.38 14.66
N GLY A 333 3.85 15.15 14.38
CA GLY A 333 3.77 14.00 15.30
C GLY A 333 4.77 14.14 16.45
N VAL A 334 6.03 14.46 16.17
CA VAL A 334 7.07 14.69 17.20
C VAL A 334 6.59 15.70 18.25
N GLN A 335 6.04 16.83 17.82
CA GLN A 335 5.53 17.86 18.71
C GLN A 335 4.35 17.40 19.56
N CYS A 336 3.44 16.57 19.00
CA CYS A 336 2.34 15.98 19.76
C CYS A 336 2.87 15.07 20.87
N ILE A 337 3.78 14.13 20.56
CA ILE A 337 4.32 13.19 21.55
C ILE A 337 5.14 13.90 22.63
N LEU A 338 5.95 14.90 22.27
CA LEU A 338 6.67 15.70 23.26
C LEU A 338 5.73 16.53 24.14
N GLY A 339 4.65 17.05 23.57
CA GLY A 339 3.58 17.72 24.31
C GLY A 339 2.94 16.82 25.35
N GLU A 340 2.56 15.59 24.96
CA GLU A 340 2.06 14.55 25.84
C GLU A 340 3.04 14.21 26.99
N ILE A 341 4.30 13.94 26.65
CA ILE A 341 5.34 13.61 27.62
C ILE A 341 5.49 14.75 28.63
N SER A 342 5.43 16.01 28.20
CA SER A 342 5.56 17.17 29.07
C SER A 342 4.44 17.26 30.13
N GLU A 343 3.25 16.75 29.83
CA GLU A 343 2.14 16.68 30.76
C GLU A 343 2.25 15.49 31.71
N GLU A 344 2.63 14.33 31.20
CA GLU A 344 2.74 13.08 31.98
C GLU A 344 3.95 13.08 32.93
N LYS A 345 5.07 13.62 32.47
CA LYS A 345 6.37 13.60 33.17
C LYS A 345 7.03 14.97 33.11
N PRO A 346 6.46 16.01 33.74
CA PRO A 346 7.06 17.34 33.70
C PRO A 346 8.46 17.33 34.32
N LEU A 347 9.47 17.73 33.55
CA LEU A 347 10.84 17.94 34.07
C LEU A 347 10.89 19.25 34.84
N LYS A 348 11.45 19.20 36.03
CA LYS A 348 11.70 20.42 36.85
C LYS A 348 13.04 21.01 36.49
N ALA A 349 13.11 22.34 36.50
CA ALA A 349 14.37 23.04 36.30
C ALA A 349 15.43 22.53 37.30
N GLY A 350 16.59 22.11 36.80
CA GLY A 350 17.72 21.59 37.60
C GLY A 350 17.72 20.10 37.91
N GLU A 351 16.71 19.34 37.48
CA GLU A 351 16.69 17.87 37.62
C GLU A 351 17.43 17.15 36.47
N TYR A 352 17.86 17.90 35.47
CA TYR A 352 18.42 17.31 34.25
C TYR A 352 19.67 18.05 33.78
N THR A 353 20.73 17.31 33.39
CA THR A 353 21.97 17.87 32.87
C THR A 353 21.93 17.84 31.34
N TYR A 354 21.88 19.00 30.72
CA TYR A 354 21.87 19.15 29.28
C TYR A 354 23.25 18.94 28.65
N PRO A 355 23.32 18.54 27.36
CA PRO A 355 24.58 18.70 26.61
C PRO A 355 25.07 20.14 26.62
N ASN A 356 26.41 20.32 26.64
CA ASN A 356 27.06 21.63 26.93
C ASN A 356 26.52 22.80 26.09
N PHE A 357 26.21 22.59 24.81
CA PHE A 357 25.73 23.66 23.93
C PHE A 357 24.29 24.08 24.24
N ILE A 358 23.45 23.18 24.75
CA ILE A 358 22.09 23.49 25.22
C ILE A 358 22.14 24.15 26.59
N THR A 359 23.09 23.75 27.46
CA THR A 359 23.27 24.33 28.78
C THR A 359 23.57 25.82 28.70
N GLU A 360 24.46 26.26 27.80
CA GLU A 360 24.79 27.68 27.62
C GLU A 360 23.58 28.51 27.17
N TYR A 361 22.70 27.94 26.36
CA TYR A 361 21.51 28.64 25.85
C TYR A 361 20.40 28.72 26.91
N LYS A 362 20.22 27.69 27.73
CA LYS A 362 19.06 27.51 28.62
C LYS A 362 19.31 27.97 30.07
N GLU A 363 20.54 27.95 30.56
CA GLU A 363 20.88 28.58 31.85
C GLU A 363 20.55 30.07 31.89
N SER A 364 20.54 30.74 30.75
CA SER A 364 20.16 32.17 30.64
C SER A 364 18.64 32.40 30.84
N ALA A 365 17.79 31.40 30.65
CA ALA A 365 16.34 31.51 30.70
C ALA A 365 15.69 30.94 31.97
N ASN A 366 16.39 30.07 32.69
CA ASN A 366 15.93 29.39 33.94
C ASN A 366 14.58 28.64 33.74
N LYS A 367 14.42 27.98 32.55
CA LYS A 367 13.23 27.25 32.15
C LYS A 367 13.51 25.76 32.02
N SER A 368 12.45 24.93 32.12
CA SER A 368 12.57 23.53 31.74
C SER A 368 12.68 23.38 30.20
N PRO A 369 13.25 22.29 29.66
CA PRO A 369 13.31 22.04 28.22
C PRO A 369 11.93 22.09 27.57
N TYR A 370 10.93 21.50 28.18
CA TYR A 370 9.57 21.47 27.63
C TYR A 370 8.91 22.84 27.59
N GLU A 371 9.17 23.73 28.61
CA GLU A 371 8.68 25.09 28.61
C GLU A 371 9.25 25.92 27.46
N GLU A 372 10.49 25.62 27.06
CA GLU A 372 11.13 26.30 25.93
C GLU A 372 10.70 25.70 24.59
N MET A 373 10.55 24.37 24.52
CA MET A 373 10.03 23.70 23.32
C MET A 373 8.62 24.16 23.00
N ASN A 374 7.77 24.37 24.02
CA ASN A 374 6.38 24.85 23.87
C ASN A 374 5.61 24.07 22.78
N CYS A 375 5.71 22.74 22.83
CA CYS A 375 5.26 21.84 21.78
C CYS A 375 3.79 22.04 21.41
N TRP A 376 2.89 22.15 22.41
CA TRP A 376 1.47 22.38 22.16
C TRP A 376 1.18 23.74 21.51
N ALA A 377 1.99 24.78 21.77
CA ALA A 377 1.84 26.05 21.06
C ALA A 377 2.23 25.92 19.59
N SER A 378 3.27 25.15 19.28
CA SER A 378 3.67 24.85 17.90
C SER A 378 2.59 24.06 17.16
N VAL A 379 2.01 23.03 17.81
CA VAL A 379 0.88 22.25 17.26
C VAL A 379 -0.33 23.17 17.01
N LYS A 380 -0.67 24.02 17.98
CA LYS A 380 -1.79 24.97 17.81
C LYS A 380 -1.56 25.95 16.66
N GLU A 381 -0.33 26.44 16.51
CA GLU A 381 0.05 27.32 15.39
C GLU A 381 -0.10 26.60 14.05
N ALA A 382 0.30 25.32 13.97
CA ALA A 382 0.11 24.50 12.78
C ALA A 382 -1.38 24.36 12.42
N ILE A 383 -2.23 24.01 13.41
CA ILE A 383 -3.67 23.91 13.21
C ILE A 383 -4.28 25.23 12.73
N ASP A 384 -3.88 26.35 13.31
CA ASP A 384 -4.36 27.67 12.89
C ASP A 384 -3.94 28.01 11.46
N LYS A 385 -2.73 27.60 11.06
CA LYS A 385 -2.27 27.71 9.68
C LYS A 385 -3.05 26.82 8.71
N TYR A 386 -3.42 25.60 9.11
CA TYR A 386 -4.29 24.72 8.30
C TYR A 386 -5.66 25.35 8.09
N ARG A 387 -6.28 25.86 9.17
CA ARG A 387 -7.60 26.47 9.15
C ARG A 387 -7.67 27.77 8.33
N THR A 388 -6.59 28.51 8.25
CA THR A 388 -6.52 29.82 7.59
C THR A 388 -5.83 29.79 6.22
N GLY A 389 -5.31 28.64 5.80
CA GLY A 389 -4.53 28.54 4.56
C GLY A 389 -3.09 29.06 4.68
N GLY A 390 -2.57 29.20 5.90
CA GLY A 390 -1.19 29.67 6.13
C GLY A 390 -0.11 28.68 5.70
N LEU A 391 -0.44 27.39 5.59
CA LEU A 391 0.43 26.34 5.06
C LEU A 391 -0.06 25.74 3.74
N GLY A 392 -1.20 26.19 3.22
CA GLY A 392 -1.78 25.67 2.00
C GLY A 392 -2.80 26.66 1.42
N THR A 393 -3.85 26.13 0.83
CA THR A 393 -4.95 26.91 0.25
C THR A 393 -6.29 26.43 0.83
N ILE A 394 -7.20 27.33 1.11
CA ILE A 394 -8.60 26.97 1.39
C ILE A 394 -9.36 27.08 0.06
N THR A 395 -9.92 25.96 -0.39
CA THR A 395 -10.71 25.93 -1.62
C THR A 395 -11.99 26.75 -1.50
N PRO A 396 -12.69 27.07 -2.61
CA PRO A 396 -13.96 27.79 -2.56
C PRO A 396 -15.02 27.14 -1.65
N ALA A 397 -15.01 25.79 -1.52
CA ALA A 397 -15.92 25.07 -0.64
C ALA A 397 -15.40 24.86 0.79
N GLY A 398 -14.25 25.44 1.14
CA GLY A 398 -13.71 25.40 2.51
C GLY A 398 -12.79 24.21 2.82
N TYR A 399 -12.38 23.46 1.81
CA TYR A 399 -11.44 22.34 1.98
C TYR A 399 -10.00 22.87 2.10
N PHE A 400 -9.25 22.35 3.05
CA PHE A 400 -7.80 22.61 3.18
C PHE A 400 -7.03 21.77 2.16
N TRP A 401 -6.47 22.42 1.16
CA TRP A 401 -5.69 21.84 0.08
C TRP A 401 -4.24 22.28 0.18
N LEU A 402 -3.31 21.32 0.30
CA LEU A 402 -1.88 21.61 0.40
C LEU A 402 -1.16 21.42 -0.93
N ASN A 403 -1.40 20.31 -1.61
CA ASN A 403 -0.65 19.89 -2.77
C ASN A 403 -1.56 19.18 -3.79
N THR A 404 -1.17 19.22 -5.05
CA THR A 404 -1.89 18.54 -6.13
C THR A 404 -1.89 17.01 -5.96
N TRP A 405 -0.75 16.45 -5.55
CA TRP A 405 -0.61 15.00 -5.38
C TRP A 405 -1.00 14.59 -3.98
N GLY A 406 -2.10 13.87 -3.86
CA GLY A 406 -2.58 13.35 -2.58
C GLY A 406 -3.09 14.42 -1.62
N SER A 407 -3.89 15.38 -2.09
CA SER A 407 -4.43 16.44 -1.23
C SER A 407 -5.18 15.90 -0.01
N ALA A 408 -5.87 14.76 -0.16
CA ALA A 408 -6.65 14.13 0.92
C ALA A 408 -5.76 13.58 2.04
N ARG A 409 -4.57 13.02 1.73
CA ARG A 409 -3.65 12.53 2.77
C ARG A 409 -3.18 13.66 3.70
N TYR A 410 -2.80 14.81 3.14
CA TYR A 410 -2.38 15.96 3.94
C TYR A 410 -3.52 16.53 4.77
N ASN A 411 -4.72 16.54 4.22
CA ASN A 411 -5.90 17.01 4.92
C ASN A 411 -6.23 16.11 6.11
N THR A 412 -6.22 14.79 5.95
CA THR A 412 -6.49 13.84 7.04
C THR A 412 -5.38 13.81 8.08
N ALA A 413 -4.12 14.00 7.68
CA ALA A 413 -3.01 14.14 8.61
C ALA A 413 -3.12 15.40 9.49
N ALA A 414 -3.53 16.52 8.89
CA ALA A 414 -3.82 17.74 9.63
C ALA A 414 -5.02 17.57 10.59
N GLN A 415 -6.03 16.79 10.19
CA GLN A 415 -7.16 16.42 11.08
C GLN A 415 -6.69 15.59 12.27
N LEU A 416 -5.86 14.54 12.05
CA LEU A 416 -5.34 13.71 13.13
C LEU A 416 -4.59 14.54 14.17
N VAL A 417 -3.69 15.44 13.73
CA VAL A 417 -2.95 16.36 14.61
C VAL A 417 -3.91 17.25 15.42
N ALA A 418 -4.96 17.77 14.80
CA ALA A 418 -5.95 18.61 15.47
C ALA A 418 -6.78 17.83 16.52
N LEU A 419 -7.09 16.56 16.25
CA LEU A 419 -7.85 15.71 17.17
C LEU A 419 -7.00 15.26 18.36
N VAL A 420 -5.73 14.94 18.13
CA VAL A 420 -4.78 14.66 19.21
C VAL A 420 -4.58 15.91 20.08
N TYR A 421 -4.43 17.10 19.47
CA TYR A 421 -4.36 18.35 20.23
C TYR A 421 -5.56 18.52 21.18
N ASP A 422 -6.78 18.35 20.70
CA ASP A 422 -7.98 18.51 21.53
C ASP A 422 -8.13 17.42 22.59
N LYS A 423 -7.63 16.21 22.33
CA LYS A 423 -7.61 15.13 23.34
C LYS A 423 -6.87 15.59 24.59
N TYR A 424 -5.70 16.22 24.45
CA TYR A 424 -4.86 16.64 25.57
C TYR A 424 -5.19 18.05 26.06
N ASN A 425 -5.38 19.01 25.18
CA ASN A 425 -5.52 20.41 25.56
C ASN A 425 -6.97 20.85 25.83
N ASN A 426 -7.95 20.00 25.49
CA ASN A 426 -9.37 20.26 25.76
C ASN A 426 -10.09 19.10 26.46
N ASN A 427 -9.34 18.22 27.15
CA ASN A 427 -9.88 17.03 27.84
C ASN A 427 -10.76 16.14 26.94
N GLY A 428 -10.38 15.94 25.69
CA GLY A 428 -11.10 15.15 24.72
C GLY A 428 -12.47 15.70 24.32
N LYS A 429 -12.74 16.98 24.62
CA LYS A 429 -13.99 17.64 24.24
C LYS A 429 -13.80 18.40 22.94
N PRO A 430 -14.87 18.55 22.13
CA PRO A 430 -14.82 19.38 20.94
C PRO A 430 -14.37 20.81 21.20
N SER A 431 -13.49 21.32 20.32
CA SER A 431 -13.08 22.70 20.22
C SER A 431 -13.14 23.16 18.76
N GLU A 432 -12.71 24.40 18.49
CA GLU A 432 -12.61 24.90 17.11
C GLU A 432 -11.61 24.08 16.24
N SER A 433 -10.66 23.35 16.85
CA SER A 433 -9.72 22.49 16.13
C SER A 433 -10.40 21.21 15.64
N SER A 434 -11.08 20.50 16.52
CA SER A 434 -11.83 19.28 16.15
C SER A 434 -13.09 19.58 15.34
N GLU A 435 -13.76 20.72 15.56
CA GLU A 435 -14.87 21.16 14.69
C GLU A 435 -14.39 21.42 13.24
N TRP A 436 -13.21 22.00 13.08
CA TRP A 436 -12.58 22.11 11.77
C TRP A 436 -12.28 20.75 11.17
N ALA A 437 -11.66 19.85 11.92
CA ALA A 437 -11.35 18.48 11.46
C ALA A 437 -12.63 17.75 11.03
N LYS A 438 -13.71 17.86 11.80
CA LYS A 438 -15.03 17.30 11.48
C LYS A 438 -15.55 17.83 10.14
N GLY A 439 -15.52 19.14 9.90
CA GLY A 439 -15.95 19.73 8.63
C GLY A 439 -15.10 19.26 7.43
N GLN A 440 -13.80 19.07 7.62
CA GLN A 440 -12.91 18.51 6.59
C GLN A 440 -13.25 17.04 6.28
N MET A 441 -13.50 16.24 7.30
CA MET A 441 -13.91 14.85 7.11
C MET A 441 -15.28 14.75 6.43
N GLU A 442 -16.25 15.55 6.84
CA GLU A 442 -17.55 15.64 6.18
C GLU A 442 -17.43 15.98 4.70
N TYR A 443 -16.50 16.88 4.34
CA TYR A 443 -16.19 17.18 2.95
C TYR A 443 -15.70 15.92 2.20
N LEU A 444 -14.74 15.20 2.77
CA LEU A 444 -14.19 13.98 2.16
C LEU A 444 -15.25 12.86 2.05
N LEU A 445 -16.19 12.78 2.97
CA LEU A 445 -17.26 11.79 2.97
C LEU A 445 -18.45 12.15 2.06
N GLY A 446 -18.45 13.33 1.42
CA GLY A 446 -19.43 13.71 0.40
C GLY A 446 -20.14 15.04 0.61
N ASN A 447 -19.89 15.76 1.71
CA ASN A 447 -20.45 17.10 1.91
C ASN A 447 -19.62 18.18 1.16
N ASN A 448 -19.51 18.02 -0.14
CA ASN A 448 -18.73 18.85 -1.05
C ASN A 448 -19.54 19.22 -2.30
N PRO A 449 -19.05 20.12 -3.18
CA PRO A 449 -19.79 20.56 -4.35
C PRO A 449 -20.20 19.44 -5.31
N LEU A 450 -19.39 18.36 -5.40
CA LEU A 450 -19.68 17.21 -6.26
C LEU A 450 -20.63 16.19 -5.59
N LYS A 451 -20.94 16.35 -4.31
CA LYS A 451 -21.66 15.35 -3.49
C LYS A 451 -21.00 13.97 -3.52
N ARG A 452 -19.71 13.91 -3.76
CA ARG A 452 -18.93 12.70 -3.97
C ARG A 452 -18.09 12.38 -2.73
N SER A 453 -18.17 11.15 -2.25
CA SER A 453 -17.21 10.65 -1.27
C SER A 453 -15.88 10.31 -1.95
N TYR A 454 -14.78 10.77 -1.38
CA TYR A 454 -13.42 10.42 -1.78
C TYR A 454 -12.94 9.12 -1.12
N VAL A 455 -13.81 8.45 -0.38
CA VAL A 455 -13.60 7.12 0.20
C VAL A 455 -14.37 6.11 -0.64
N VAL A 456 -13.65 5.19 -1.26
CA VAL A 456 -14.24 4.19 -2.17
C VAL A 456 -15.25 3.32 -1.43
N GLY A 457 -16.41 3.14 -2.02
CA GLY A 457 -17.48 2.29 -1.50
C GLY A 457 -18.22 2.84 -0.28
N TYR A 458 -17.88 4.03 0.24
CA TYR A 458 -18.51 4.59 1.45
C TYR A 458 -20.01 4.88 1.26
N ASN A 459 -20.40 5.39 0.12
CA ASN A 459 -21.80 5.62 -0.25
C ASN A 459 -22.03 5.43 -1.76
N GLU A 460 -23.26 5.56 -2.22
CA GLU A 460 -23.62 5.35 -3.63
C GLU A 460 -22.89 6.31 -4.60
N ASN A 461 -22.53 7.51 -4.14
CA ASN A 461 -21.80 8.50 -4.93
C ASN A 461 -20.31 8.59 -4.56
N SER A 462 -19.72 7.48 -4.15
CA SER A 462 -18.28 7.40 -3.92
C SER A 462 -17.51 7.31 -5.23
N VAL A 463 -16.21 7.65 -5.17
CA VAL A 463 -15.25 7.34 -6.23
C VAL A 463 -15.31 5.85 -6.56
N LYS A 464 -15.29 5.51 -7.86
CA LYS A 464 -15.45 4.15 -8.38
C LYS A 464 -14.24 3.64 -9.16
N PHE A 465 -13.33 4.53 -9.55
CA PHE A 465 -12.21 4.24 -10.43
C PHE A 465 -10.85 4.57 -9.76
N PRO A 466 -10.55 4.03 -8.56
CA PRO A 466 -9.24 4.23 -7.96
C PRO A 466 -8.12 3.71 -8.86
N HIS A 467 -6.96 4.34 -8.81
CA HIS A 467 -5.76 3.87 -9.52
C HIS A 467 -5.13 2.72 -8.72
N HIS A 468 -5.71 1.51 -8.87
CA HIS A 468 -5.29 0.33 -8.11
C HIS A 468 -5.42 -0.94 -8.96
N ARG A 469 -4.32 -1.64 -9.18
CA ARG A 469 -4.24 -2.78 -10.11
C ARG A 469 -5.07 -3.96 -9.66
N ALA A 470 -4.87 -4.41 -8.41
CA ALA A 470 -5.55 -5.58 -7.88
C ALA A 470 -7.08 -5.44 -7.92
N SER A 471 -7.63 -4.28 -7.50
CA SER A 471 -9.08 -4.06 -7.51
C SER A 471 -9.64 -3.82 -8.90
N SER A 472 -8.85 -3.28 -9.83
CA SER A 472 -9.36 -2.93 -11.16
C SER A 472 -9.83 -4.16 -11.96
N GLY A 473 -9.13 -5.28 -11.81
CA GLY A 473 -9.42 -6.49 -12.58
C GLY A 473 -9.18 -6.35 -14.09
N LEU A 474 -8.43 -5.34 -14.49
CA LEU A 474 -8.16 -4.97 -15.87
C LEU A 474 -6.66 -5.05 -16.15
N THR A 475 -6.28 -5.20 -17.42
CA THR A 475 -4.88 -5.30 -17.85
C THR A 475 -4.30 -3.99 -18.37
N LYS A 476 -5.05 -2.89 -18.24
CA LYS A 476 -4.64 -1.54 -18.67
C LYS A 476 -5.33 -0.48 -17.82
N CYS A 477 -4.58 0.51 -17.35
CA CYS A 477 -5.14 1.62 -16.59
C CYS A 477 -6.02 2.58 -17.42
N GLU A 478 -5.85 2.59 -18.75
CA GLU A 478 -6.68 3.40 -19.66
C GLU A 478 -8.07 2.80 -19.92
N ASP A 479 -8.31 1.57 -19.47
CA ASP A 479 -9.62 0.92 -19.62
C ASP A 479 -10.64 1.67 -18.76
N THR A 480 -11.80 1.98 -19.36
CA THR A 480 -12.87 2.78 -18.73
C THR A 480 -14.04 1.94 -18.24
N ARG A 481 -13.93 0.61 -18.35
CA ARG A 481 -14.93 -0.29 -17.80
C ARG A 481 -14.97 -0.18 -16.30
N GLU A 482 -16.11 -0.55 -15.70
CA GLU A 482 -16.27 -0.65 -14.26
C GLU A 482 -15.22 -1.60 -13.67
N GLN A 483 -14.63 -1.21 -12.55
CA GLN A 483 -13.65 -2.05 -11.87
C GLN A 483 -14.32 -3.31 -11.33
N ARG A 484 -13.57 -4.41 -11.32
CA ARG A 484 -14.08 -5.71 -10.92
C ARG A 484 -14.44 -5.79 -9.46
N HIS A 485 -13.56 -5.24 -8.61
CA HIS A 485 -13.68 -5.28 -7.16
C HIS A 485 -13.85 -3.87 -6.60
N VAL A 486 -14.69 -3.74 -5.60
CA VAL A 486 -14.81 -2.47 -4.87
C VAL A 486 -13.70 -2.40 -3.83
N LEU A 487 -12.79 -1.46 -3.99
CA LEU A 487 -11.69 -1.20 -3.06
C LEU A 487 -12.19 -0.45 -1.82
N TYR A 488 -13.00 -1.12 -1.01
CA TYR A 488 -13.64 -0.49 0.15
C TYR A 488 -12.65 0.21 1.07
N GLY A 489 -12.98 1.44 1.40
CA GLY A 489 -12.25 2.23 2.41
C GLY A 489 -11.00 2.93 1.92
N ALA A 490 -10.61 2.74 0.67
CA ALA A 490 -9.48 3.47 0.10
C ALA A 490 -9.78 4.96 -0.02
N LEU A 491 -8.91 5.79 0.51
CA LEU A 491 -8.93 7.25 0.35
C LEU A 491 -8.16 7.62 -0.91
N VAL A 492 -8.85 8.17 -1.91
CA VAL A 492 -8.17 8.63 -3.13
C VAL A 492 -7.47 9.98 -2.93
N GLY A 493 -6.60 10.36 -3.87
CA GLY A 493 -5.83 11.61 -3.84
C GLY A 493 -6.62 12.87 -3.56
N GLY A 494 -7.91 12.91 -3.91
CA GLY A 494 -8.84 13.97 -3.52
C GLY A 494 -9.05 15.04 -4.58
N PRO A 495 -9.65 16.21 -4.22
CA PRO A 495 -9.97 17.27 -5.15
C PRO A 495 -8.75 18.11 -5.54
N ASP A 496 -8.88 18.87 -6.62
CA ASP A 496 -7.98 19.97 -6.93
C ASP A 496 -8.26 21.23 -6.07
N ALA A 497 -7.42 22.25 -6.21
CA ALA A 497 -7.55 23.51 -5.46
C ALA A 497 -8.83 24.29 -5.76
N THR A 498 -9.66 23.85 -6.71
CA THR A 498 -10.92 24.46 -7.12
C THR A 498 -12.14 23.57 -6.86
N ASP A 499 -11.99 22.56 -6.01
CA ASP A 499 -13.01 21.56 -5.64
C ASP A 499 -13.46 20.65 -6.80
N ASN A 500 -12.66 20.54 -7.87
CA ASN A 500 -12.96 19.62 -8.97
C ASN A 500 -12.26 18.27 -8.78
N HIS A 501 -12.88 17.23 -9.33
CA HIS A 501 -12.33 15.87 -9.35
C HIS A 501 -12.90 15.09 -10.52
N ILE A 502 -12.05 14.41 -11.28
CA ILE A 502 -12.45 13.52 -12.37
C ILE A 502 -12.13 12.08 -11.92
N ASP A 503 -13.14 11.24 -11.87
CA ASP A 503 -13.01 9.86 -11.42
C ASP A 503 -12.61 8.95 -12.59
N LEU A 504 -11.32 8.65 -12.69
CA LEU A 504 -10.72 7.83 -13.76
C LEU A 504 -9.57 6.99 -13.22
N THR A 505 -9.56 5.69 -13.49
CA THR A 505 -8.48 4.77 -13.09
C THR A 505 -7.09 5.22 -13.53
N LYS A 506 -6.96 5.77 -14.73
CA LYS A 506 -5.67 6.25 -15.25
C LYS A 506 -5.11 7.52 -14.59
N ASP A 507 -5.93 8.20 -13.78
CA ASP A 507 -5.51 9.41 -13.08
C ASP A 507 -4.81 9.06 -11.78
N TYR A 508 -3.50 8.84 -11.86
CA TYR A 508 -2.61 8.51 -10.74
C TYR A 508 -2.29 9.70 -9.81
N ILE A 509 -2.92 10.88 -10.01
CA ILE A 509 -2.78 12.05 -9.13
C ILE A 509 -3.99 12.17 -8.21
N TYR A 510 -5.18 12.21 -8.78
CA TYR A 510 -6.42 12.45 -8.04
C TYR A 510 -7.12 11.16 -7.58
N ASN A 511 -6.88 10.04 -8.29
CA ASN A 511 -7.46 8.74 -7.97
C ASN A 511 -6.44 7.72 -7.43
N GLU A 512 -5.19 8.13 -7.20
CA GLU A 512 -4.24 7.28 -6.49
C GLU A 512 -4.74 6.97 -5.09
N VAL A 513 -4.43 5.76 -4.64
CA VAL A 513 -4.67 5.26 -3.29
C VAL A 513 -3.37 4.67 -2.78
N THR A 514 -2.96 4.99 -1.56
CA THR A 514 -1.71 4.50 -0.99
C THR A 514 -1.86 4.16 0.49
N ILE A 515 -0.96 3.32 1.00
CA ILE A 515 -0.95 2.98 2.43
C ILE A 515 -0.72 4.21 3.31
N ASP A 516 0.05 5.19 2.82
CA ASP A 516 0.27 6.44 3.54
C ASP A 516 -0.96 7.37 3.52
N TYR A 517 -1.77 7.37 2.43
CA TYR A 517 -2.99 8.18 2.40
C TYR A 517 -4.00 7.74 3.45
N ASN A 518 -4.14 6.43 3.62
CA ASN A 518 -5.09 5.87 4.58
C ASN A 518 -4.60 5.96 6.04
N ALA A 519 -3.30 6.05 6.31
CA ALA A 519 -2.78 5.93 7.66
C ALA A 519 -3.34 6.99 8.63
N ALA A 520 -3.19 8.26 8.30
CA ALA A 520 -3.76 9.34 9.11
C ALA A 520 -5.29 9.41 8.99
N PHE A 521 -5.88 8.98 7.87
CA PHE A 521 -7.32 8.89 7.69
C PHE A 521 -7.97 7.95 8.70
N VAL A 522 -7.39 6.76 8.93
CA VAL A 522 -7.87 5.81 9.96
C VAL A 522 -7.85 6.46 11.34
N GLY A 523 -6.72 7.07 11.72
CA GLY A 523 -6.58 7.76 13.01
C GLY A 523 -7.54 8.94 13.18
N ALA A 524 -7.77 9.73 12.12
CA ALA A 524 -8.71 10.84 12.11
C ALA A 524 -10.16 10.36 12.28
N CYS A 525 -10.56 9.28 11.61
CA CYS A 525 -11.88 8.66 11.81
C CYS A 525 -12.09 8.20 13.26
N ALA A 526 -11.08 7.57 13.85
CA ALA A 526 -11.11 7.12 15.24
C ALA A 526 -11.24 8.30 16.22
N GLY A 527 -10.46 9.36 16.00
CA GLY A 527 -10.52 10.57 16.83
C GLY A 527 -11.85 11.32 16.70
N LEU A 528 -12.42 11.39 15.50
CA LEU A 528 -13.74 11.98 15.28
C LEU A 528 -14.85 11.16 15.95
N TYR A 529 -14.77 9.82 15.88
CA TYR A 529 -15.72 8.97 16.60
C TYR A 529 -15.57 9.13 18.12
N ALA A 530 -14.36 9.27 18.64
CA ALA A 530 -14.12 9.53 20.07
C ALA A 530 -14.81 10.82 20.56
N MET A 531 -14.84 11.88 19.74
CA MET A 531 -15.35 13.19 20.10
C MET A 531 -16.82 13.42 19.74
N TYR A 532 -17.30 12.80 18.67
CA TYR A 532 -18.63 13.06 18.11
C TYR A 532 -19.48 11.81 17.92
N GLY A 533 -18.93 10.61 18.22
CA GLY A 533 -19.64 9.36 18.08
C GLY A 533 -20.83 9.25 19.04
N ASP A 534 -21.94 8.76 18.53
CA ASP A 534 -23.15 8.47 19.31
C ASP A 534 -23.81 7.16 18.83
N ASP A 535 -24.89 6.78 19.50
CA ASP A 535 -25.62 5.52 19.23
C ASP A 535 -26.24 5.46 17.82
N SER A 536 -26.33 6.57 17.08
CA SER A 536 -26.83 6.59 15.70
C SER A 536 -25.73 6.22 14.68
N MET A 537 -24.46 6.37 15.06
CA MET A 537 -23.32 6.03 14.22
C MET A 537 -22.99 4.54 14.34
N GLN A 538 -23.48 3.77 13.38
CA GLN A 538 -23.30 2.32 13.36
C GLN A 538 -22.34 1.91 12.23
N VAL A 539 -21.58 0.84 12.46
CA VAL A 539 -20.82 0.15 11.41
C VAL A 539 -21.75 -0.55 10.44
N THR A 540 -21.28 -0.82 9.23
CA THR A 540 -22.00 -1.64 8.25
C THR A 540 -21.99 -3.11 8.71
N PRO A 541 -23.15 -3.74 8.89
CA PRO A 541 -23.20 -5.16 9.27
C PRO A 541 -22.72 -6.06 8.11
N ASP A 542 -22.22 -7.25 8.45
CA ASP A 542 -21.77 -8.26 7.48
C ASP A 542 -20.79 -7.70 6.42
N PHE A 543 -19.85 -6.87 6.86
CA PHE A 543 -18.89 -6.19 6.00
C PHE A 543 -17.50 -6.85 6.02
N PRO A 544 -16.79 -6.94 4.90
CA PRO A 544 -17.18 -6.49 3.56
C PRO A 544 -18.21 -7.44 2.93
N PRO A 545 -19.00 -6.96 1.96
CA PRO A 545 -19.88 -7.85 1.22
C PRO A 545 -19.05 -8.99 0.62
N LYS A 546 -19.51 -10.23 0.77
CA LYS A 546 -18.88 -11.34 0.06
C LYS A 546 -19.13 -11.12 -1.42
N GLU A 547 -18.06 -11.00 -2.18
CA GLU A 547 -18.19 -11.09 -3.63
C GLU A 547 -18.59 -12.52 -3.94
N GLU A 548 -19.75 -12.68 -4.58
CA GLU A 548 -20.15 -13.98 -5.07
C GLU A 548 -19.08 -14.43 -6.06
N SER A 549 -18.48 -15.59 -5.79
CA SER A 549 -17.64 -16.22 -6.78
C SER A 549 -18.51 -16.36 -8.03
N SER A 550 -18.13 -15.71 -9.13
CA SER A 550 -18.89 -15.67 -10.39
C SER A 550 -19.09 -17.04 -11.04
N GLY A 551 -19.24 -18.07 -10.23
CA GLY A 551 -19.38 -19.47 -10.63
C GLY A 551 -20.82 -19.95 -10.75
N GLU A 552 -21.82 -19.24 -10.25
CA GLU A 552 -23.21 -19.70 -10.39
C GLU A 552 -24.18 -18.54 -10.61
N GLU A 553 -24.87 -18.56 -11.73
CA GLU A 553 -26.06 -17.80 -12.12
C GLU A 553 -25.91 -16.29 -12.33
N GLY A 554 -25.54 -15.90 -13.51
CA GLY A 554 -25.92 -14.56 -14.01
C GLY A 554 -24.82 -13.75 -14.64
N GLY A 555 -24.43 -14.11 -15.84
CA GLY A 555 -23.96 -13.13 -16.80
C GLY A 555 -22.48 -12.81 -16.81
N GLY A 556 -21.73 -13.66 -17.37
CA GLY A 556 -20.36 -13.46 -17.78
C GLY A 556 -19.50 -14.64 -17.36
N ASN A 557 -19.30 -15.56 -18.25
CA ASN A 557 -18.28 -16.59 -18.06
C ASN A 557 -16.94 -15.87 -18.00
N ASN A 558 -16.42 -15.67 -16.81
CA ASN A 558 -15.09 -15.09 -16.60
C ASN A 558 -13.99 -15.95 -17.20
N TYR A 559 -14.29 -17.19 -17.55
CA TYR A 559 -13.40 -18.13 -18.23
C TYR A 559 -14.11 -18.73 -19.46
N TRP A 560 -13.43 -18.71 -20.59
CA TRP A 560 -13.92 -19.32 -21.83
C TRP A 560 -12.76 -19.91 -22.63
N VAL A 561 -13.05 -20.71 -23.60
CA VAL A 561 -12.08 -21.30 -24.52
C VAL A 561 -12.30 -20.78 -25.91
N GLU A 562 -11.24 -20.29 -26.53
CA GLU A 562 -11.19 -20.10 -27.98
C GLU A 562 -10.52 -21.33 -28.59
N ALA A 563 -11.26 -22.05 -29.42
CA ALA A 563 -10.74 -23.20 -30.12
C ALA A 563 -10.78 -22.96 -31.63
N PHE A 564 -9.76 -23.40 -32.35
CA PHE A 564 -9.68 -23.30 -33.79
C PHE A 564 -8.84 -24.41 -34.41
N ALA A 565 -9.12 -24.79 -35.63
CA ALA A 565 -8.29 -25.73 -36.36
C ALA A 565 -6.93 -25.10 -36.70
N VAL A 566 -5.85 -25.84 -36.44
CA VAL A 566 -4.49 -25.36 -36.72
C VAL A 566 -4.14 -25.47 -38.21
N ASP A 567 -4.63 -26.52 -38.87
CA ASP A 567 -4.47 -26.76 -40.32
C ASP A 567 -5.82 -27.08 -40.93
N ASP A 568 -5.90 -26.98 -42.25
CA ASP A 568 -7.07 -27.48 -43.01
C ASP A 568 -7.28 -28.95 -42.64
N PRO A 569 -8.51 -29.33 -42.22
CA PRO A 569 -8.78 -30.72 -41.88
C PRO A 569 -8.52 -31.63 -43.08
N CYS A 570 -7.83 -32.72 -42.82
CA CYS A 570 -7.56 -33.70 -43.86
C CYS A 570 -8.85 -34.19 -44.50
N SER A 571 -8.95 -34.12 -45.79
CA SER A 571 -10.06 -34.63 -46.55
C SER A 571 -9.88 -36.10 -46.88
N GLY A 572 -10.62 -36.96 -46.15
CA GLY A 572 -10.80 -38.38 -46.48
C GLY A 572 -9.62 -39.32 -46.21
N GLY A 573 -9.91 -40.47 -45.62
CA GLY A 573 -8.93 -41.50 -45.25
C GLY A 573 -8.52 -41.42 -43.78
N ALA A 574 -7.47 -42.13 -43.41
CA ALA A 574 -6.86 -41.98 -42.07
C ALA A 574 -6.38 -40.54 -41.90
N GLY A 575 -7.10 -39.76 -41.13
CA GLY A 575 -6.93 -38.32 -41.02
C GLY A 575 -6.34 -37.87 -39.71
N THR A 576 -6.19 -36.57 -39.61
CA THR A 576 -5.74 -35.90 -38.40
C THR A 576 -6.54 -34.62 -38.22
N THR A 577 -7.06 -34.42 -37.01
CA THR A 577 -7.55 -33.12 -36.59
C THR A 577 -6.53 -32.48 -35.66
N LYS A 578 -6.15 -31.26 -35.98
CA LYS A 578 -5.29 -30.46 -35.08
C LYS A 578 -6.08 -29.28 -34.55
N VAL A 579 -6.25 -29.22 -33.24
CA VAL A 579 -7.00 -28.18 -32.54
C VAL A 579 -6.08 -27.38 -31.66
N SER A 580 -6.17 -26.07 -31.79
CA SER A 580 -5.59 -25.12 -30.82
C SER A 580 -6.67 -24.71 -29.85
N MET A 581 -6.45 -24.90 -28.57
CA MET A 581 -7.35 -24.46 -27.52
C MET A 581 -6.62 -23.44 -26.66
N LYS A 582 -7.25 -22.30 -26.46
CA LYS A 582 -6.70 -21.20 -25.66
C LYS A 582 -7.69 -20.85 -24.56
N VAL A 583 -7.28 -20.99 -23.32
CA VAL A 583 -8.05 -20.51 -22.17
C VAL A 583 -7.96 -19.00 -22.12
N MET A 584 -9.10 -18.36 -22.10
CA MET A 584 -9.27 -16.92 -22.00
C MET A 584 -10.01 -16.60 -20.72
N THR A 585 -9.65 -15.48 -20.09
CA THR A 585 -10.36 -14.96 -18.94
C THR A 585 -10.24 -13.45 -18.85
N ASP A 586 -11.23 -12.79 -18.30
CA ASP A 586 -11.17 -11.40 -17.85
C ASP A 586 -11.07 -11.31 -16.31
N SER A 587 -10.94 -12.45 -15.64
CA SER A 587 -10.78 -12.52 -14.19
C SER A 587 -9.33 -12.32 -13.77
N THR A 588 -9.11 -11.43 -12.83
CA THR A 588 -7.82 -11.31 -12.13
C THR A 588 -7.71 -12.26 -10.93
N THR A 589 -8.83 -12.78 -10.45
CA THR A 589 -8.82 -13.86 -9.45
C THR A 589 -8.43 -15.16 -10.12
N PRO A 590 -7.29 -15.78 -9.76
CA PRO A 590 -6.83 -17.00 -10.39
C PRO A 590 -7.69 -18.21 -10.04
N ARG A 591 -7.84 -19.11 -11.00
CA ARG A 591 -8.35 -20.46 -10.79
C ARG A 591 -7.24 -21.47 -10.98
N THR A 592 -7.28 -22.53 -10.18
CA THR A 592 -6.28 -23.61 -10.20
C THR A 592 -6.86 -24.97 -10.64
N ASP A 593 -8.12 -25.00 -11.08
CA ASP A 593 -8.91 -26.19 -11.38
C ASP A 593 -9.45 -26.20 -12.81
N ILE A 594 -8.74 -25.59 -13.75
CA ILE A 594 -9.20 -25.47 -15.13
C ILE A 594 -8.87 -26.73 -15.92
N THR A 595 -9.92 -27.35 -16.48
CA THR A 595 -9.82 -28.43 -17.47
C THR A 595 -10.67 -28.08 -18.67
N VAL A 596 -10.09 -28.25 -19.86
CA VAL A 596 -10.75 -28.02 -21.15
C VAL A 596 -11.01 -29.35 -21.83
N ARG A 597 -12.24 -29.55 -22.35
CA ARG A 597 -12.60 -30.71 -23.10
C ARG A 597 -12.87 -30.34 -24.55
N TYR A 598 -12.33 -31.11 -25.48
CA TYR A 598 -12.68 -31.04 -26.90
C TYR A 598 -13.43 -32.33 -27.29
N PHE A 599 -14.64 -32.18 -27.79
CA PHE A 599 -15.50 -33.30 -28.20
C PHE A 599 -15.36 -33.53 -29.67
N PHE A 600 -15.42 -34.81 -30.09
CA PHE A 600 -15.37 -35.23 -31.48
C PHE A 600 -16.21 -36.49 -31.69
N SER A 601 -16.60 -36.72 -32.95
CA SER A 601 -17.40 -37.87 -33.35
C SER A 601 -16.54 -38.97 -33.94
N THR A 602 -16.86 -40.21 -33.62
CA THR A 602 -16.24 -41.42 -34.21
C THR A 602 -17.24 -42.23 -35.03
N LYS A 603 -18.36 -41.63 -35.41
CA LYS A 603 -19.48 -42.29 -36.04
C LYS A 603 -19.11 -43.00 -37.34
N GLU A 604 -18.22 -42.44 -38.12
CA GLU A 604 -17.74 -43.01 -39.40
C GLU A 604 -16.61 -44.01 -39.24
N MET A 605 -16.03 -44.10 -38.04
CA MET A 605 -14.90 -45.04 -37.72
C MET A 605 -15.44 -46.44 -37.45
N LYS A 606 -14.71 -47.45 -37.90
CA LYS A 606 -15.00 -48.83 -37.60
C LYS A 606 -14.49 -49.25 -36.22
N ASP A 607 -13.41 -48.62 -35.76
CA ASP A 607 -12.79 -48.91 -34.50
C ASP A 607 -12.33 -47.60 -33.81
N PRO A 608 -13.13 -47.05 -32.90
CA PRO A 608 -12.76 -45.82 -32.16
C PRO A 608 -11.49 -45.97 -31.31
N SER A 609 -11.07 -47.17 -30.98
CA SER A 609 -9.83 -47.40 -30.19
C SER A 609 -8.55 -47.02 -30.95
N LEU A 610 -8.66 -46.78 -32.25
CA LEU A 610 -7.53 -46.33 -33.08
C LEU A 610 -7.23 -44.83 -32.95
N VAL A 611 -8.07 -44.08 -32.26
CA VAL A 611 -7.83 -42.65 -32.05
C VAL A 611 -6.68 -42.47 -31.04
N VAL A 612 -5.70 -41.69 -31.46
CA VAL A 612 -4.54 -41.33 -30.59
C VAL A 612 -4.56 -39.82 -30.40
N VAL A 613 -4.47 -39.38 -29.13
CA VAL A 613 -4.39 -37.98 -28.75
C VAL A 613 -2.92 -37.65 -28.43
N ASN A 614 -2.37 -36.64 -29.09
CA ASN A 614 -1.03 -36.18 -28.85
C ASN A 614 -1.01 -34.67 -28.59
N GLU A 615 -0.25 -34.26 -27.60
CA GLU A 615 0.16 -32.87 -27.48
C GLU A 615 1.10 -32.50 -28.62
N LEU A 616 0.86 -31.36 -29.26
CA LEU A 616 1.71 -30.82 -30.32
C LEU A 616 2.48 -29.60 -29.89
N TYR A 617 1.91 -28.82 -28.99
CA TYR A 617 2.50 -27.60 -28.48
C TYR A 617 1.75 -27.17 -27.20
N ASP A 618 2.50 -26.85 -26.14
CA ASP A 618 1.99 -26.18 -24.95
C ASP A 618 2.76 -24.88 -24.74
N GLN A 619 2.04 -23.76 -24.77
CA GLN A 619 2.68 -22.46 -24.63
C GLN A 619 3.18 -22.23 -23.19
N ALA A 620 2.50 -22.76 -22.19
CA ALA A 620 2.91 -22.67 -20.81
C ALA A 620 4.28 -23.34 -20.60
N ALA A 621 4.49 -24.53 -21.19
CA ALA A 621 5.78 -25.22 -21.14
C ALA A 621 6.91 -24.45 -21.82
N VAL A 622 6.60 -23.81 -22.97
CA VAL A 622 7.61 -23.03 -23.75
C VAL A 622 8.00 -21.74 -23.04
N GLU A 623 7.09 -21.11 -22.30
CA GLU A 623 7.35 -19.85 -21.56
C GLU A 623 7.93 -20.09 -20.16
N ALA A 624 8.47 -21.30 -19.90
CA ALA A 624 9.04 -21.70 -18.61
C ALA A 624 8.09 -21.58 -17.42
N ALA A 625 6.81 -21.72 -17.69
CA ALA A 625 5.82 -21.77 -16.63
C ALA A 625 5.95 -23.10 -15.85
N PRO A 626 5.71 -23.11 -14.53
CA PRO A 626 5.99 -24.27 -13.69
C PRO A 626 5.12 -25.51 -13.95
N ALA A 627 4.07 -25.50 -14.77
CA ALA A 627 3.28 -26.68 -15.13
C ALA A 627 2.84 -26.71 -16.60
N ASP A 628 2.91 -27.87 -17.15
CA ASP A 628 2.46 -28.17 -18.49
C ASP A 628 0.97 -28.55 -18.46
N GLY A 629 0.20 -28.16 -19.47
CA GLY A 629 -1.13 -28.70 -19.67
C GLY A 629 -1.04 -30.22 -19.88
N VAL A 630 -1.66 -30.97 -19.00
CA VAL A 630 -1.68 -32.44 -19.14
C VAL A 630 -2.76 -32.86 -20.12
N VAL A 631 -2.33 -33.40 -21.28
CA VAL A 631 -3.23 -33.90 -22.31
C VAL A 631 -3.56 -35.37 -22.03
N SER A 632 -4.84 -35.71 -22.07
CA SER A 632 -5.34 -37.06 -21.84
C SER A 632 -6.55 -37.42 -22.73
N GLY A 633 -6.81 -38.72 -22.89
CA GLY A 633 -7.89 -39.24 -23.72
C GLY A 633 -7.38 -40.17 -24.82
N PRO A 634 -8.24 -40.62 -25.75
CA PRO A 634 -9.66 -40.26 -25.84
C PRO A 634 -10.52 -40.99 -24.79
N PHE A 635 -11.57 -40.30 -24.33
CA PHE A 635 -12.57 -40.86 -23.42
C PHE A 635 -13.94 -40.88 -24.10
N GLN A 636 -14.69 -41.96 -23.91
CA GLN A 636 -16.08 -42.01 -24.33
C GLN A 636 -16.92 -41.10 -23.41
N TYR A 637 -17.76 -40.24 -24.00
CA TYR A 637 -18.54 -39.28 -23.19
C TYR A 637 -19.65 -40.00 -22.42
N ASP A 638 -20.74 -40.34 -23.08
CA ASP A 638 -21.86 -41.04 -22.48
C ASP A 638 -22.46 -41.98 -23.53
N ALA A 639 -22.18 -43.28 -23.40
CA ALA A 639 -22.64 -44.30 -24.30
C ALA A 639 -24.18 -44.42 -24.34
N SER A 640 -24.89 -43.96 -23.33
CA SER A 640 -26.35 -43.96 -23.31
C SER A 640 -26.93 -42.77 -24.06
N TYR A 641 -26.18 -41.69 -24.22
CA TYR A 641 -26.57 -40.51 -25.02
C TYR A 641 -26.23 -40.74 -26.50
N ASP A 642 -24.95 -40.90 -26.82
CA ASP A 642 -24.43 -41.30 -28.12
C ASP A 642 -23.12 -42.06 -27.97
N PRO A 643 -23.08 -43.36 -28.39
CA PRO A 643 -21.86 -44.17 -28.21
C PRO A 643 -20.70 -43.72 -29.10
N ASN A 644 -20.92 -42.80 -30.03
CA ASN A 644 -19.88 -42.32 -30.95
C ASN A 644 -19.26 -41.01 -30.51
N ILE A 645 -19.71 -40.37 -29.41
CA ILE A 645 -19.14 -39.16 -28.93
C ILE A 645 -18.00 -39.47 -27.95
N TYR A 646 -16.85 -38.96 -28.28
CA TYR A 646 -15.61 -39.01 -27.47
C TYR A 646 -15.12 -37.61 -27.16
N TYR A 647 -14.25 -37.51 -26.18
CA TYR A 647 -13.55 -36.24 -25.87
C TYR A 647 -12.10 -36.52 -25.44
N MET A 648 -11.29 -35.47 -25.54
CA MET A 648 -9.99 -35.37 -24.92
C MET A 648 -10.00 -34.24 -23.93
N GLU A 649 -9.08 -34.27 -22.98
CA GLU A 649 -8.92 -33.22 -21.96
C GLU A 649 -7.53 -32.61 -22.02
N VAL A 650 -7.46 -31.32 -21.76
CA VAL A 650 -6.25 -30.59 -21.32
C VAL A 650 -6.51 -30.05 -19.94
N SER A 651 -5.74 -30.48 -18.96
CA SER A 651 -5.87 -30.05 -17.57
C SER A 651 -4.66 -29.23 -17.15
N TRP A 652 -4.92 -28.05 -16.59
CA TRP A 652 -3.92 -27.21 -15.92
C TRP A 652 -4.14 -27.23 -14.40
N ASP A 653 -4.43 -28.39 -13.82
CA ASP A 653 -4.66 -28.56 -12.39
C ASP A 653 -3.47 -28.06 -11.56
N GLY A 654 -3.73 -27.22 -10.55
CA GLY A 654 -2.71 -26.59 -9.73
C GLY A 654 -2.12 -25.29 -10.31
N TYR A 655 -2.50 -24.90 -11.54
CA TYR A 655 -2.02 -23.68 -12.20
C TYR A 655 -2.88 -22.47 -11.90
N LYS A 656 -2.26 -21.36 -11.50
CA LYS A 656 -2.97 -20.08 -11.36
C LYS A 656 -3.26 -19.47 -12.72
N ILE A 657 -4.44 -19.71 -13.28
CA ILE A 657 -4.89 -19.11 -14.53
C ILE A 657 -5.74 -17.87 -14.21
N ALA A 658 -5.28 -16.70 -14.65
CA ALA A 658 -5.98 -15.43 -14.51
C ALA A 658 -5.76 -14.56 -15.75
N ASN A 659 -6.43 -13.41 -15.80
CA ASN A 659 -6.17 -12.40 -16.82
C ASN A 659 -4.76 -11.82 -16.65
N SER A 660 -3.82 -12.31 -17.43
CA SER A 660 -2.41 -11.95 -17.39
C SER A 660 -1.87 -11.83 -18.81
N ASN A 661 -0.60 -11.41 -18.93
CA ASN A 661 0.09 -11.45 -20.22
C ASN A 661 0.44 -12.87 -20.68
N LYS A 662 0.31 -13.85 -19.78
CA LYS A 662 0.50 -15.27 -20.10
C LYS A 662 -0.62 -15.78 -20.99
N LYS A 663 -0.27 -16.70 -21.86
CA LYS A 663 -1.22 -17.36 -22.75
C LYS A 663 -1.25 -18.84 -22.39
N TYR A 664 -2.42 -19.32 -22.10
CA TYR A 664 -2.66 -20.73 -21.80
C TYR A 664 -3.22 -21.38 -23.05
N GLN A 665 -2.33 -21.70 -24.02
CA GLN A 665 -2.67 -22.29 -25.31
C GLN A 665 -2.03 -23.66 -25.42
N CYS A 666 -2.84 -24.67 -25.70
CA CYS A 666 -2.37 -26.02 -26.01
C CYS A 666 -2.89 -26.43 -27.40
N ASN A 667 -1.98 -26.96 -28.22
CA ASN A 667 -2.35 -27.53 -29.52
C ASN A 667 -2.30 -29.05 -29.41
N VAL A 668 -3.38 -29.70 -29.81
CA VAL A 668 -3.55 -31.14 -29.72
C VAL A 668 -3.80 -31.71 -31.08
N GLY A 669 -3.16 -32.85 -31.40
CA GLY A 669 -3.45 -33.63 -32.59
C GLY A 669 -4.24 -34.88 -32.23
N LEU A 670 -5.37 -35.07 -32.94
CA LEU A 670 -6.16 -36.29 -32.96
C LEU A 670 -5.80 -37.04 -34.21
N TYR A 671 -5.28 -38.27 -34.07
CA TYR A 671 -4.89 -39.14 -35.17
C TYR A 671 -5.84 -40.30 -35.24
N TYR A 672 -6.49 -40.43 -36.38
CA TYR A 672 -7.49 -41.49 -36.64
C TYR A 672 -6.87 -42.58 -37.50
N GLY A 673 -6.87 -43.78 -37.01
CA GLY A 673 -6.30 -44.92 -37.71
C GLY A 673 -7.23 -45.54 -38.77
N ASP A 674 -8.42 -44.97 -38.99
CA ASP A 674 -9.46 -45.43 -39.88
C ASP A 674 -10.10 -44.26 -40.61
N THR A 675 -11.24 -44.48 -41.29
CA THR A 675 -12.01 -43.47 -41.97
C THR A 675 -12.51 -42.39 -40.99
N TRP A 676 -12.34 -41.12 -41.36
CA TRP A 676 -12.71 -39.99 -40.52
C TRP A 676 -13.33 -38.85 -41.36
N ASP A 677 -14.30 -38.17 -40.79
CA ASP A 677 -15.00 -37.03 -41.37
C ASP A 677 -15.02 -35.84 -40.39
N PRO A 678 -14.18 -34.81 -40.60
CA PRO A 678 -14.12 -33.66 -39.69
C PRO A 678 -15.36 -32.78 -39.68
N SER A 679 -16.29 -33.00 -40.60
CA SER A 679 -17.50 -32.17 -40.68
C SER A 679 -18.52 -32.42 -39.57
N ASN A 680 -18.37 -33.51 -38.82
CA ASN A 680 -19.23 -33.88 -37.71
C ASN A 680 -18.57 -33.66 -36.31
N ASP A 681 -17.38 -33.09 -36.28
CA ASP A 681 -16.69 -32.67 -35.04
C ASP A 681 -17.10 -31.24 -34.66
N TRP A 682 -16.98 -30.92 -33.38
CA TRP A 682 -17.32 -29.59 -32.85
C TRP A 682 -16.13 -28.68 -32.76
#